data_50f88e2fec0388728b8dc33149131932
#
_entry.id   50f88e2fec0388728b8dc33149131932
#
_cell.length_a   1.000
_cell.length_b   1.000
_cell.length_c   1.000
_cell.angle_alpha   90.00
_cell.angle_beta   90.00
_cell.angle_gamma   90.00
#
_symmetry.space_group_name_H-M   'P 1'
#
loop_
_entity.id
_entity.type
_entity.pdbx_description
1 polymer ?
#
loop_
_entity_poly.entity_id
_entity_poly.type
_entity_poly.pdbx_seq_one_letter_code
_entity_poly.pdbx_strand_id
1 'polypeptide(L)'
;MKKKTDNKPNEGKLGIPDKVVTAIKGETIHFIIGLLCVIFGVYMLLAFSSFFFTGGNDQSILSHPDPGELLETGNRIQNYAGARGAQLSQFLINDCFGIPAYFIIVFLVVAGMKLMKAYEFKLWKWFVSCTALMVWFSVTLGFAFGGAFENSFLYPGGLHGYNASQWICSQIGAPGLILVLLVTGILIAIFFTKETIGVVRKAFHPSFSKRNKVVQPEIENTAVTDEYKKEDSTEPQDNQQVSEENELQAEKEEDSSQPKAEPYDDPQPVEIELDPIEEKPLSSQPESVKPSPIKESAPMTEAATDIEEEITEHHHEPAFEISNEHKEEDEEYRGNINQPYNPRLDLEHYKFPTLDLLNSYGDHEPTIDMEEQNANKNRIIQVLRSFGIEISSIKASVGPTITLYEITPAEGVRISKIRNLEDDIALSLSALGIRIIAPIPGKGTIGIEVPNANPRIVPMSSILASKKFQETTFDLPVALGKTITNEVFMVDLTKAPHMLVAGATGQGKSVGLNAIVTSLLYKKHPSELKFVIIDPKKVEFAIYAPIEKHFLAKLPDASDAIITDVSKVVQTLNSLCVEMDTRYDLLRKAGCRNIKEYNAKFINRQLNPENGHRFMPYIVIIIDEFGDLIMTAGKEVELPICRIAQLARAVGIHAIIATQRPTTNIITGTIKANFPARVAFRVASMMDSRTILDRPGAQQLIGKGDMLYLQGNDPVRVQCAFVDTPEVEKIAAYISRQQGYPTAFLLPEYVDENAESSSAADVDMNRLDPLFEEAARLVIYHQQGSTSLIQRKFSIGYNRAGRIMDQLERAGIVGPANGSKARDVLCMDENDLEMRMSNLKNQ
;
A
#
# COMPACT_ATOMS: atom_id res chain seq x y z
N MET A 1 -27.46 -8.87 -82.87
CA MET A 1 -26.17 -8.86 -82.23
C MET A 1 -26.30 -8.38 -80.80
N LYS A 2 -26.26 -9.30 -79.82
CA LYS A 2 -26.66 -9.08 -78.44
C LYS A 2 -25.47 -8.70 -77.54
N LYS A 3 -25.58 -7.62 -76.83
CA LYS A 3 -24.64 -7.25 -75.78
C LYS A 3 -24.89 -8.13 -74.56
N LYS A 4 -23.84 -8.75 -74.04
CA LYS A 4 -23.81 -9.42 -72.75
C LYS A 4 -23.68 -8.35 -71.65
N THR A 5 -24.54 -8.45 -70.68
CA THR A 5 -24.48 -7.71 -69.42
C THR A 5 -23.80 -8.59 -68.34
N ASP A 6 -22.68 -8.16 -67.84
CA ASP A 6 -22.04 -8.77 -66.69
C ASP A 6 -22.66 -8.25 -65.38
N ASN A 7 -23.25 -9.18 -64.63
CA ASN A 7 -23.69 -8.97 -63.25
C ASN A 7 -22.51 -9.19 -62.30
N LYS A 8 -22.09 -8.15 -61.55
CA LYS A 8 -21.27 -8.27 -60.35
C LYS A 8 -22.19 -8.25 -59.12
N PRO A 9 -21.95 -9.06 -58.11
CA PRO A 9 -22.74 -9.08 -56.87
C PRO A 9 -22.44 -7.84 -56.02
N ASN A 10 -23.53 -7.29 -55.48
CA ASN A 10 -23.60 -6.09 -54.70
C ASN A 10 -23.20 -6.42 -53.26
N GLU A 11 -22.05 -5.91 -52.78
CA GLU A 11 -21.68 -5.94 -51.36
C GLU A 11 -22.57 -5.01 -50.56
N GLY A 12 -23.24 -5.54 -49.55
CA GLY A 12 -24.20 -4.83 -48.69
C GLY A 12 -23.54 -3.73 -47.87
N LYS A 13 -23.71 -2.51 -48.33
CA LYS A 13 -23.57 -1.32 -47.50
C LYS A 13 -24.85 -1.18 -46.66
N LEU A 14 -24.76 -1.18 -45.37
CA LEU A 14 -25.85 -0.74 -44.46
C LEU A 14 -26.24 0.71 -44.84
N GLY A 15 -27.16 0.85 -45.75
CA GLY A 15 -27.70 2.15 -46.18
C GLY A 15 -28.72 2.69 -45.18
N ILE A 16 -28.39 3.81 -44.59
CA ILE A 16 -29.37 4.65 -43.87
C ILE A 16 -30.46 5.00 -44.92
N PRO A 17 -31.77 4.84 -44.60
CA PRO A 17 -32.86 5.08 -45.58
C PRO A 17 -32.77 6.49 -46.13
N ASP A 18 -32.88 6.65 -47.45
CA ASP A 18 -32.77 7.93 -48.16
C ASP A 18 -33.72 9.01 -47.62
N LYS A 19 -34.84 8.62 -46.99
CA LYS A 19 -35.76 9.54 -46.33
C LYS A 19 -35.12 10.19 -45.07
N VAL A 20 -34.22 9.49 -44.37
CA VAL A 20 -33.52 10.04 -43.20
C VAL A 20 -32.44 11.00 -43.68
N VAL A 21 -31.71 10.69 -44.75
CA VAL A 21 -30.69 11.56 -45.35
C VAL A 21 -31.32 12.85 -45.91
N THR A 22 -32.50 12.83 -46.50
CA THR A 22 -33.19 14.03 -47.00
C THR A 22 -33.80 14.85 -45.86
N ALA A 23 -34.27 14.23 -44.77
CA ALA A 23 -34.70 14.94 -43.57
C ALA A 23 -33.54 15.67 -42.88
N ILE A 24 -32.38 15.04 -42.76
CA ILE A 24 -31.15 15.65 -42.15
C ILE A 24 -30.62 16.84 -42.97
N LYS A 25 -30.91 16.95 -44.27
CA LYS A 25 -30.59 18.09 -45.14
C LYS A 25 -31.55 19.27 -45.04
N GLY A 26 -32.60 19.14 -44.25
CA GLY A 26 -33.60 20.20 -44.04
C GLY A 26 -33.00 21.41 -43.30
N GLU A 27 -33.23 22.62 -43.79
CA GLU A 27 -32.78 23.88 -43.21
C GLU A 27 -33.20 24.06 -41.76
N THR A 28 -34.41 23.62 -41.41
CA THR A 28 -34.97 23.64 -40.08
C THR A 28 -34.17 22.77 -39.08
N ILE A 29 -33.67 21.61 -39.55
CA ILE A 29 -32.90 20.71 -38.70
C ILE A 29 -31.52 21.32 -38.41
N HIS A 30 -30.88 21.94 -39.41
CA HIS A 30 -29.62 22.64 -39.19
C HIS A 30 -29.77 23.81 -38.21
N PHE A 31 -30.86 24.55 -38.28
CA PHE A 31 -31.18 25.62 -37.33
C PHE A 31 -31.37 25.08 -35.91
N ILE A 32 -32.15 23.99 -35.73
CA ILE A 32 -32.39 23.36 -34.42
C ILE A 32 -31.10 22.85 -33.83
N ILE A 33 -30.27 22.14 -34.60
CA ILE A 33 -28.98 21.63 -34.15
C ILE A 33 -28.04 22.81 -33.78
N GLY A 34 -28.02 23.86 -34.58
CA GLY A 34 -27.25 25.07 -34.31
C GLY A 34 -27.65 25.74 -32.98
N LEU A 35 -28.99 25.85 -32.75
CA LEU A 35 -29.52 26.39 -31.51
C LEU A 35 -29.15 25.52 -30.30
N LEU A 36 -29.25 24.18 -30.43
CA LEU A 36 -28.86 23.27 -29.38
C LEU A 36 -27.36 23.36 -29.06
N CYS A 37 -26.50 23.53 -30.07
CA CYS A 37 -25.07 23.75 -29.86
C CYS A 37 -24.77 25.03 -29.05
N VAL A 38 -25.50 26.14 -29.36
CA VAL A 38 -25.34 27.39 -28.61
C VAL A 38 -25.82 27.24 -27.16
N ILE A 39 -27.02 26.64 -26.96
CA ILE A 39 -27.59 26.39 -25.62
C ILE A 39 -26.64 25.49 -24.81
N PHE A 40 -26.09 24.43 -25.40
CA PHE A 40 -25.15 23.56 -24.74
C PHE A 40 -23.82 24.30 -24.42
N GLY A 41 -23.37 25.17 -25.30
CA GLY A 41 -22.21 26.04 -25.03
C GLY A 41 -22.45 26.97 -23.84
N VAL A 42 -23.64 27.55 -23.71
CA VAL A 42 -24.00 28.37 -22.53
C VAL A 42 -24.10 27.54 -21.26
N TYR A 43 -24.66 26.33 -21.35
CA TYR A 43 -24.70 25.37 -20.23
C TYR A 43 -23.28 25.01 -19.75
N MET A 44 -22.38 24.70 -20.68
CA MET A 44 -20.95 24.43 -20.34
C MET A 44 -20.29 25.66 -19.72
N LEU A 45 -20.58 26.85 -20.22
CA LEU A 45 -20.02 28.11 -19.66
C LEU A 45 -20.43 28.29 -18.21
N LEU A 46 -21.72 28.05 -17.88
CA LEU A 46 -22.21 28.09 -16.50
C LEU A 46 -21.56 27.02 -15.63
N ALA A 47 -21.47 25.78 -16.13
CA ALA A 47 -20.86 24.65 -15.43
C ALA A 47 -19.38 24.92 -15.10
N PHE A 48 -18.59 25.37 -16.09
CA PHE A 48 -17.18 25.64 -15.92
C PHE A 48 -16.91 26.84 -15.00
N SER A 49 -17.72 27.91 -15.14
CA SER A 49 -17.58 29.09 -14.28
C SER A 49 -17.95 28.78 -12.83
N SER A 50 -18.97 27.99 -12.59
CA SER A 50 -19.35 27.53 -11.27
C SER A 50 -18.27 26.62 -10.64
N PHE A 51 -17.62 25.78 -11.44
CA PHE A 51 -16.61 24.83 -10.98
C PHE A 51 -15.41 25.50 -10.27
N PHE A 52 -15.03 26.73 -10.66
CA PHE A 52 -13.96 27.45 -9.96
C PHE A 52 -14.29 27.80 -8.51
N PHE A 53 -15.58 27.92 -8.16
CA PHE A 53 -16.04 28.28 -6.83
C PHE A 53 -16.53 27.07 -6.02
N THR A 54 -17.08 26.07 -6.70
CA THR A 54 -17.73 24.90 -6.05
C THR A 54 -16.93 23.62 -6.19
N GLY A 55 -15.96 23.55 -7.11
CA GLY A 55 -15.25 22.33 -7.47
C GLY A 55 -14.51 21.67 -6.31
N GLY A 56 -13.98 22.44 -5.35
CA GLY A 56 -13.33 21.88 -4.16
C GLY A 56 -14.28 21.11 -3.26
N ASN A 57 -15.52 21.60 -3.11
CA ASN A 57 -16.56 20.92 -2.30
C ASN A 57 -17.19 19.75 -3.06
N ASP A 58 -17.37 19.90 -4.37
CA ASP A 58 -17.98 18.87 -5.22
C ASP A 58 -17.03 17.74 -5.56
N GLN A 59 -15.68 17.95 -5.46
CA GLN A 59 -14.67 16.99 -5.86
C GLN A 59 -14.73 15.68 -5.06
N SER A 60 -15.02 15.75 -3.78
CA SER A 60 -15.13 14.56 -2.91
C SER A 60 -16.26 13.63 -3.36
N ILE A 61 -17.36 14.21 -3.85
CA ILE A 61 -18.55 13.50 -4.35
C ILE A 61 -18.30 13.02 -5.78
N LEU A 62 -17.64 13.84 -6.62
CA LEU A 62 -17.39 13.52 -8.03
C LEU A 62 -16.27 12.50 -8.23
N SER A 63 -15.32 12.40 -7.31
CA SER A 63 -14.21 11.43 -7.39
C SER A 63 -14.69 9.99 -7.24
N HIS A 64 -15.79 9.80 -6.48
CA HIS A 64 -16.33 8.49 -6.14
C HIS A 64 -17.87 8.55 -6.01
N PRO A 65 -18.60 8.72 -7.12
CA PRO A 65 -20.05 8.74 -7.05
C PRO A 65 -20.59 7.34 -6.79
N ASP A 66 -21.37 7.18 -5.74
CA ASP A 66 -22.11 5.95 -5.50
C ASP A 66 -23.15 5.71 -6.61
N PRO A 67 -23.44 4.43 -6.95
CA PRO A 67 -24.45 4.11 -7.97
C PRO A 67 -25.82 4.66 -7.58
N GLY A 68 -26.24 5.77 -8.21
CA GLY A 68 -27.51 6.44 -7.96
C GLY A 68 -27.40 7.80 -7.25
N GLU A 69 -26.32 8.10 -6.57
CA GLU A 69 -26.13 9.37 -5.82
C GLU A 69 -26.24 10.61 -6.73
N LEU A 70 -25.85 10.50 -7.99
CA LEU A 70 -26.00 11.56 -9.00
C LEU A 70 -27.47 11.72 -9.51
N LEU A 71 -28.35 10.81 -9.14
CA LEU A 71 -29.80 10.85 -9.50
C LEU A 71 -30.67 11.26 -8.31
N GLU A 72 -30.14 11.23 -7.10
CA GLU A 72 -30.86 11.67 -5.91
C GLU A 72 -31.01 13.18 -5.85
N THR A 73 -32.20 13.64 -5.55
CA THR A 73 -32.62 15.05 -5.53
C THR A 73 -32.15 15.81 -4.28
N GLY A 74 -31.11 15.33 -3.61
CA GLY A 74 -30.53 15.93 -2.41
C GLY A 74 -29.38 16.86 -2.73
N ASN A 75 -29.48 18.09 -2.30
CA ASN A 75 -28.62 19.28 -2.44
C ASN A 75 -27.12 19.12 -2.00
N ARG A 76 -26.44 18.07 -2.38
CA ARG A 76 -25.02 17.90 -2.03
C ARG A 76 -24.07 18.54 -3.03
N ILE A 77 -24.45 18.64 -4.31
CA ILE A 77 -23.61 19.22 -5.37
C ILE A 77 -23.94 20.71 -5.52
N GLN A 78 -22.92 21.55 -5.37
CA GLN A 78 -23.07 23.00 -5.35
C GLN A 78 -22.92 23.66 -6.74
N ASN A 79 -22.53 22.90 -7.76
CA ASN A 79 -22.38 23.45 -9.12
C ASN A 79 -23.74 23.90 -9.68
N TYR A 80 -23.79 25.14 -10.18
CA TYR A 80 -25.02 25.74 -10.73
C TYR A 80 -25.60 24.98 -11.92
N ALA A 81 -24.81 24.21 -12.64
CA ALA A 81 -25.27 23.33 -13.73
C ALA A 81 -25.64 21.92 -13.25
N GLY A 82 -25.74 21.71 -11.94
CA GLY A 82 -26.08 20.43 -11.31
C GLY A 82 -25.00 19.36 -11.43
N ALA A 83 -25.34 18.12 -11.04
CA ALA A 83 -24.39 17.00 -10.99
C ALA A 83 -23.70 16.70 -12.34
N ARG A 84 -24.44 16.76 -13.43
CA ARG A 84 -23.88 16.54 -14.78
C ARG A 84 -22.96 17.64 -15.22
N GLY A 85 -23.27 18.90 -14.86
CA GLY A 85 -22.38 20.04 -15.10
C GLY A 85 -21.09 19.94 -14.30
N ALA A 86 -21.16 19.57 -13.02
CA ALA A 86 -20.01 19.35 -12.17
C ALA A 86 -19.11 18.22 -12.73
N GLN A 87 -19.69 17.08 -13.11
CA GLN A 87 -18.96 15.94 -13.69
C GLN A 87 -18.27 16.31 -15.01
N LEU A 88 -18.97 17.04 -15.89
CA LEU A 88 -18.41 17.50 -17.16
C LEU A 88 -17.25 18.49 -16.93
N SER A 89 -17.38 19.38 -15.94
CA SER A 89 -16.36 20.35 -15.58
C SER A 89 -15.13 19.67 -14.99
N GLN A 90 -15.31 18.72 -14.07
CA GLN A 90 -14.22 17.90 -13.50
C GLN A 90 -13.44 17.22 -14.63
N PHE A 91 -14.14 16.54 -15.53
CA PHE A 91 -13.52 15.81 -16.63
C PHE A 91 -12.75 16.73 -17.60
N LEU A 92 -13.37 17.83 -18.08
CA LEU A 92 -12.72 18.66 -19.12
C LEU A 92 -11.69 19.63 -18.56
N ILE A 93 -11.87 20.12 -17.31
CA ILE A 93 -10.94 21.06 -16.68
C ILE A 93 -9.84 20.29 -15.96
N ASN A 94 -10.14 19.40 -15.01
CA ASN A 94 -9.05 18.75 -14.24
C ASN A 94 -8.43 17.57 -14.98
N ASP A 95 -9.23 16.66 -15.53
CA ASP A 95 -8.69 15.41 -16.08
C ASP A 95 -8.14 15.59 -17.50
N CYS A 96 -8.66 16.62 -18.25
CA CYS A 96 -8.19 16.86 -19.61
C CYS A 96 -7.31 18.11 -19.74
N PHE A 97 -7.90 19.26 -20.12
CA PHE A 97 -7.14 20.39 -20.70
C PHE A 97 -6.96 21.59 -19.79
N GLY A 98 -7.57 21.62 -18.61
CA GLY A 98 -7.52 22.76 -17.73
C GLY A 98 -8.42 23.94 -18.16
N ILE A 99 -8.03 25.13 -17.74
CA ILE A 99 -8.70 26.41 -18.15
C ILE A 99 -8.86 26.50 -19.68
N PRO A 100 -7.90 26.07 -20.52
CA PRO A 100 -8.07 26.07 -21.97
C PRO A 100 -9.26 25.29 -22.52
N ALA A 101 -9.94 24.45 -21.73
CA ALA A 101 -11.18 23.79 -22.12
C ALA A 101 -12.29 24.76 -22.59
N TYR A 102 -12.23 26.03 -22.19
CA TYR A 102 -13.12 27.10 -22.67
C TYR A 102 -13.08 27.29 -24.20
N PHE A 103 -11.99 26.93 -24.90
CA PHE A 103 -11.95 26.95 -26.36
C PHE A 103 -12.96 25.96 -27.00
N ILE A 104 -13.38 24.93 -26.30
CA ILE A 104 -14.45 24.03 -26.74
C ILE A 104 -15.76 24.78 -26.82
N ILE A 105 -16.05 25.64 -25.81
CA ILE A 105 -17.27 26.45 -25.76
C ILE A 105 -17.28 27.45 -26.90
N VAL A 106 -16.14 28.13 -27.16
CA VAL A 106 -15.99 29.05 -28.28
C VAL A 106 -16.28 28.36 -29.61
N PHE A 107 -15.72 27.17 -29.81
CA PHE A 107 -15.98 26.39 -31.03
C PHE A 107 -17.44 25.99 -31.17
N LEU A 108 -18.10 25.53 -30.10
CA LEU A 108 -19.54 25.15 -30.11
C LEU A 108 -20.43 26.33 -30.49
N VAL A 109 -20.18 27.52 -29.96
CA VAL A 109 -20.93 28.72 -30.26
C VAL A 109 -20.72 29.12 -31.73
N VAL A 110 -19.48 29.12 -32.24
CA VAL A 110 -19.20 29.45 -33.66
C VAL A 110 -19.83 28.43 -34.59
N ALA A 111 -19.78 27.14 -34.26
CA ALA A 111 -20.40 26.08 -35.01
C ALA A 111 -21.93 26.21 -35.02
N GLY A 112 -22.52 26.51 -33.85
CA GLY A 112 -23.96 26.79 -33.74
C GLY A 112 -24.42 27.99 -34.57
N MET A 113 -23.70 29.13 -34.51
CA MET A 113 -24.01 30.32 -35.31
C MET A 113 -23.94 30.05 -36.80
N LYS A 114 -22.97 29.24 -37.26
CA LYS A 114 -22.89 28.84 -38.66
C LYS A 114 -24.00 27.93 -39.07
N LEU A 115 -24.38 26.93 -38.26
CA LEU A 115 -25.46 26.01 -38.53
C LEU A 115 -26.79 26.75 -38.62
N MET A 116 -27.01 27.78 -37.79
CA MET A 116 -28.17 28.66 -37.84
C MET A 116 -28.13 29.65 -39.01
N LYS A 117 -27.08 29.69 -39.84
CA LYS A 117 -26.82 30.67 -40.90
C LYS A 117 -26.81 32.11 -40.42
N ALA A 118 -26.51 32.36 -39.13
CA ALA A 118 -26.38 33.70 -38.61
C ALA A 118 -25.09 34.41 -39.07
N TYR A 119 -24.00 33.62 -39.24
CA TYR A 119 -22.73 34.12 -39.76
C TYR A 119 -22.04 33.06 -40.61
N GLU A 120 -21.26 33.50 -41.63
CA GLU A 120 -20.47 32.62 -42.49
C GLU A 120 -19.04 32.44 -41.97
N PHE A 121 -18.80 31.42 -41.17
CA PHE A 121 -17.49 31.04 -40.69
C PHE A 121 -16.94 29.81 -41.43
N LYS A 122 -15.59 29.78 -41.62
CA LYS A 122 -14.88 28.58 -42.09
C LYS A 122 -14.66 27.63 -40.91
N LEU A 123 -15.60 26.73 -40.61
CA LEU A 123 -15.58 25.84 -39.45
C LEU A 123 -14.26 25.09 -39.29
N TRP A 124 -13.67 24.58 -40.38
CA TRP A 124 -12.39 23.88 -40.31
C TRP A 124 -11.28 24.77 -39.73
N LYS A 125 -11.23 26.06 -40.16
CA LYS A 125 -10.23 26.99 -39.60
C LYS A 125 -10.45 27.22 -38.11
N TRP A 126 -11.69 27.39 -37.67
CA TRP A 126 -12.04 27.60 -36.27
C TRP A 126 -11.76 26.34 -35.44
N PHE A 127 -12.08 25.15 -35.95
CA PHE A 127 -11.79 23.90 -35.30
C PHE A 127 -10.29 23.74 -35.03
N VAL A 128 -9.45 23.86 -36.08
CA VAL A 128 -7.99 23.74 -35.94
C VAL A 128 -7.42 24.80 -35.01
N SER A 129 -7.94 26.04 -35.10
CA SER A 129 -7.49 27.15 -34.23
C SER A 129 -7.80 26.91 -32.77
N CYS A 130 -9.05 26.56 -32.43
CA CYS A 130 -9.47 26.31 -31.04
C CYS A 130 -8.72 25.11 -30.46
N THR A 131 -8.56 24.03 -31.24
CA THR A 131 -7.82 22.84 -30.80
C THR A 131 -6.34 23.14 -30.57
N ALA A 132 -5.69 23.83 -31.51
CA ALA A 132 -4.27 24.20 -31.37
C ALA A 132 -4.03 25.11 -30.17
N LEU A 133 -4.87 26.11 -29.95
CA LEU A 133 -4.78 27.02 -28.80
C LEU A 133 -5.06 26.28 -27.50
N MET A 134 -6.07 25.40 -27.47
CA MET A 134 -6.41 24.60 -26.30
C MET A 134 -5.23 23.75 -25.85
N VAL A 135 -4.62 22.98 -26.75
CA VAL A 135 -3.47 22.12 -26.44
C VAL A 135 -2.25 22.96 -26.06
N TRP A 136 -1.95 24.02 -26.82
CA TRP A 136 -0.80 24.89 -26.56
C TRP A 136 -0.89 25.56 -25.18
N PHE A 137 -2.03 26.15 -24.83
CA PHE A 137 -2.23 26.77 -23.53
C PHE A 137 -2.28 25.72 -22.40
N SER A 138 -2.84 24.52 -22.64
CA SER A 138 -2.84 23.44 -21.65
C SER A 138 -1.43 23.04 -21.25
N VAL A 139 -0.53 22.81 -22.23
CA VAL A 139 0.87 22.48 -21.95
C VAL A 139 1.62 23.67 -21.32
N THR A 140 1.36 24.88 -21.78
CA THR A 140 1.99 26.10 -21.23
C THR A 140 1.61 26.32 -19.76
N LEU A 141 0.32 26.23 -19.42
CA LEU A 141 -0.16 26.37 -18.04
C LEU A 141 0.27 25.18 -17.16
N GLY A 142 0.30 23.97 -17.71
CA GLY A 142 0.82 22.79 -17.02
C GLY A 142 2.30 22.91 -16.66
N PHE A 143 3.10 23.51 -17.55
CA PHE A 143 4.51 23.79 -17.31
C PHE A 143 4.71 24.94 -16.31
N ALA A 144 4.00 26.06 -16.50
CA ALA A 144 4.20 27.28 -15.70
C ALA A 144 3.70 27.12 -14.26
N PHE A 145 2.62 26.37 -14.04
CA PHE A 145 1.92 26.31 -12.76
C PHE A 145 1.84 24.91 -12.17
N GLY A 146 2.37 23.86 -12.81
CA GLY A 146 2.28 22.48 -12.36
C GLY A 146 2.79 22.25 -10.92
N GLY A 147 3.91 22.88 -10.56
CA GLY A 147 4.46 22.78 -9.20
C GLY A 147 3.78 23.64 -8.14
N ALA A 148 3.09 24.72 -8.55
CA ALA A 148 2.43 25.65 -7.62
C ALA A 148 1.06 25.14 -7.14
N PHE A 149 0.43 24.23 -7.89
CA PHE A 149 -0.94 23.77 -7.65
C PHE A 149 -1.04 22.27 -7.28
N GLU A 150 0.07 21.63 -6.90
CA GLU A 150 0.10 20.22 -6.50
C GLU A 150 -0.87 19.90 -5.34
N ASN A 151 -1.12 20.85 -4.46
CA ASN A 151 -2.05 20.72 -3.33
C ASN A 151 -3.41 21.42 -3.56
N SER A 152 -3.70 21.83 -4.79
CA SER A 152 -4.96 22.48 -5.15
C SER A 152 -5.92 21.51 -5.82
N PHE A 153 -7.23 21.73 -5.63
CA PHE A 153 -8.26 20.96 -6.35
C PHE A 153 -8.30 21.27 -7.86
N LEU A 154 -7.68 22.38 -8.30
CA LEU A 154 -7.70 22.84 -9.67
C LEU A 154 -6.31 22.74 -10.32
N TYR A 155 -6.25 22.05 -11.45
CA TYR A 155 -5.07 22.02 -12.31
C TYR A 155 -5.24 22.99 -13.48
N PRO A 156 -4.54 24.15 -13.51
CA PRO A 156 -4.74 25.19 -14.53
C PRO A 156 -4.52 24.70 -15.97
N GLY A 157 -3.57 23.80 -16.20
CA GLY A 157 -3.31 23.15 -17.48
C GLY A 157 -4.07 21.85 -17.69
N GLY A 158 -4.80 21.37 -16.67
CA GLY A 158 -5.35 20.01 -16.61
C GLY A 158 -4.27 18.93 -16.49
N LEU A 159 -4.69 17.72 -16.19
CA LEU A 159 -3.75 16.58 -16.07
C LEU A 159 -3.03 16.30 -17.38
N HIS A 160 -3.69 16.48 -18.54
CA HIS A 160 -3.06 16.32 -19.86
C HIS A 160 -1.91 17.32 -20.06
N GLY A 161 -2.12 18.61 -19.75
CA GLY A 161 -1.08 19.64 -19.90
C GLY A 161 0.10 19.41 -18.97
N TYR A 162 -0.18 19.00 -17.73
CA TYR A 162 0.84 18.65 -16.75
C TYR A 162 1.69 17.45 -17.21
N ASN A 163 1.05 16.33 -17.55
CA ASN A 163 1.76 15.12 -18.00
C ASN A 163 2.54 15.35 -19.29
N ALA A 164 1.97 16.08 -20.27
CA ALA A 164 2.66 16.40 -21.51
C ALA A 164 3.88 17.30 -21.26
N SER A 165 3.77 18.31 -20.40
CA SER A 165 4.89 19.19 -20.06
C SER A 165 6.01 18.44 -19.35
N GLN A 166 5.70 17.55 -18.40
CA GLN A 166 6.66 16.71 -17.71
C GLN A 166 7.35 15.73 -18.67
N TRP A 167 6.58 15.11 -19.56
CA TRP A 167 7.14 14.19 -20.55
C TRP A 167 8.11 14.92 -21.50
N ILE A 168 7.74 16.11 -22.03
CA ILE A 168 8.62 16.87 -22.90
C ILE A 168 9.87 17.36 -22.14
N CYS A 169 9.70 17.82 -20.88
CA CYS A 169 10.81 18.18 -20.03
C CYS A 169 11.78 17.02 -19.78
N SER A 170 11.27 15.81 -19.63
CA SER A 170 12.12 14.63 -19.44
C SER A 170 12.95 14.27 -20.70
N GLN A 171 12.49 14.65 -21.90
CA GLN A 171 13.18 14.37 -23.16
C GLN A 171 14.20 15.45 -23.54
N ILE A 172 13.84 16.72 -23.43
CA ILE A 172 14.63 17.86 -23.95
C ILE A 172 15.00 18.92 -22.89
N GLY A 173 14.63 18.67 -21.64
CA GLY A 173 14.82 19.62 -20.53
C GLY A 173 13.86 20.81 -20.56
N ALA A 174 13.79 21.56 -19.44
CA ALA A 174 12.95 22.74 -19.33
C ALA A 174 13.29 23.84 -20.37
N PRO A 175 14.57 24.17 -20.68
CA PRO A 175 14.90 25.12 -21.73
C PRO A 175 14.43 24.70 -23.12
N GLY A 176 14.48 23.38 -23.41
CA GLY A 176 13.98 22.81 -24.65
C GLY A 176 12.46 22.96 -24.79
N LEU A 177 11.69 22.72 -23.71
CA LEU A 177 10.24 22.92 -23.72
C LEU A 177 9.89 24.40 -23.95
N ILE A 178 10.58 25.34 -23.30
CA ILE A 178 10.35 26.78 -23.52
C ILE A 178 10.56 27.17 -25.00
N LEU A 179 11.61 26.64 -25.63
CA LEU A 179 11.88 26.91 -27.04
C LEU A 179 10.79 26.30 -27.95
N VAL A 180 10.33 25.06 -27.65
CA VAL A 180 9.23 24.42 -28.41
C VAL A 180 7.93 25.22 -28.26
N LEU A 181 7.59 25.68 -27.05
CA LEU A 181 6.39 26.50 -26.79
C LEU A 181 6.50 27.84 -27.54
N LEU A 182 7.66 28.46 -27.56
CA LEU A 182 7.88 29.72 -28.28
C LEU A 182 7.72 29.55 -29.80
N VAL A 183 8.37 28.53 -30.37
CA VAL A 183 8.29 28.24 -31.83
C VAL A 183 6.86 27.88 -32.22
N THR A 184 6.19 26.98 -31.49
CA THR A 184 4.80 26.60 -31.79
C THR A 184 3.83 27.76 -31.58
N GLY A 185 4.05 28.62 -30.59
CA GLY A 185 3.28 29.84 -30.38
C GLY A 185 3.39 30.81 -31.55
N ILE A 186 4.61 31.02 -32.07
CA ILE A 186 4.86 31.85 -33.29
C ILE A 186 4.15 31.23 -34.49
N LEU A 187 4.22 29.90 -34.68
CA LEU A 187 3.54 29.23 -35.79
C LEU A 187 2.01 29.41 -35.72
N ILE A 188 1.44 29.26 -34.52
CA ILE A 188 0.00 29.49 -34.28
C ILE A 188 -0.35 30.97 -34.59
N ALA A 189 0.45 31.94 -34.14
CA ALA A 189 0.24 33.36 -34.40
C ALA A 189 0.31 33.69 -35.91
N ILE A 190 1.24 33.09 -36.64
CA ILE A 190 1.33 33.22 -38.12
C ILE A 190 0.09 32.63 -38.81
N PHE A 191 -0.45 31.52 -38.27
CA PHE A 191 -1.69 30.90 -38.80
C PHE A 191 -2.91 31.85 -38.67
N PHE A 192 -2.97 32.64 -37.59
CA PHE A 192 -4.02 33.63 -37.37
C PHE A 192 -3.85 34.90 -38.23
N THR A 193 -2.67 35.50 -38.22
CA THR A 193 -2.39 36.75 -38.89
C THR A 193 -1.06 36.75 -39.62
N LYS A 194 -1.06 37.11 -40.92
CA LYS A 194 0.17 37.20 -41.69
C LYS A 194 1.08 38.38 -41.24
N GLU A 195 0.53 39.34 -40.51
CA GLU A 195 1.27 40.48 -39.97
C GLU A 195 2.32 40.05 -38.91
N THR A 196 2.11 38.92 -38.23
CA THR A 196 3.07 38.31 -37.28
C THR A 196 4.44 38.09 -37.92
N ILE A 197 4.50 37.81 -39.24
CA ILE A 197 5.74 37.64 -39.97
C ILE A 197 6.54 38.99 -39.99
N GLY A 198 5.85 40.13 -40.12
CA GLY A 198 6.47 41.44 -40.06
C GLY A 198 7.04 41.79 -38.67
N VAL A 199 6.35 41.37 -37.59
CA VAL A 199 6.81 41.57 -36.22
C VAL A 199 8.04 40.70 -35.92
N VAL A 200 8.02 39.44 -36.32
CA VAL A 200 9.15 38.52 -36.17
C VAL A 200 10.37 39.01 -36.94
N ARG A 201 10.18 39.46 -38.19
CA ARG A 201 11.30 40.08 -38.97
C ARG A 201 11.90 41.33 -38.29
N LYS A 202 11.06 42.19 -37.69
CA LYS A 202 11.54 43.36 -36.92
C LYS A 202 12.31 42.98 -35.68
N ALA A 203 11.93 41.88 -35.02
CA ALA A 203 12.62 41.38 -33.82
C ALA A 203 14.01 40.80 -34.16
N PHE A 204 14.16 40.13 -35.33
CA PHE A 204 15.45 39.59 -35.79
C PHE A 204 16.33 40.59 -36.55
N HIS A 205 15.81 41.78 -36.97
CA HIS A 205 16.57 42.88 -37.52
C HIS A 205 16.35 44.18 -36.71
N PRO A 206 16.97 44.32 -35.53
CA PRO A 206 16.93 45.57 -34.81
C PRO A 206 17.76 46.61 -35.61
N SER A 207 17.08 47.49 -36.37
CA SER A 207 17.76 48.62 -36.99
C SER A 207 18.14 49.63 -35.89
N PHE A 208 19.43 49.66 -35.54
CA PHE A 208 20.01 50.74 -34.75
C PHE A 208 20.01 51.99 -35.60
N SER A 209 18.93 52.77 -35.55
CA SER A 209 18.85 54.08 -36.12
C SER A 209 19.80 55.02 -35.38
N LYS A 210 20.95 55.36 -36.02
CA LYS A 210 21.79 56.46 -35.57
C LYS A 210 20.98 57.75 -35.70
N ARG A 211 20.77 58.48 -34.66
CA ARG A 211 20.10 59.75 -34.54
C ARG A 211 21.02 60.82 -35.12
N ASN A 212 20.90 61.12 -36.44
CA ASN A 212 21.49 62.34 -37.02
C ASN A 212 20.46 63.48 -36.99
N LYS A 213 20.82 64.51 -36.22
CA LYS A 213 20.15 65.81 -36.23
C LYS A 213 20.46 66.51 -37.59
N VAL A 214 19.43 66.93 -38.33
CA VAL A 214 19.51 68.05 -39.33
C VAL A 214 18.11 68.68 -39.32
N VAL A 215 18.13 69.91 -38.88
CA VAL A 215 17.48 71.22 -39.13
C VAL A 215 16.40 71.28 -40.22
N GLN A 216 15.29 71.94 -39.82
CA GLN A 216 14.13 72.46 -40.54
C GLN A 216 14.37 73.20 -41.81
N PRO A 217 13.42 73.60 -42.74
CA PRO A 217 12.27 74.47 -42.32
C PRO A 217 10.89 74.18 -43.01
N GLU A 218 9.87 74.75 -42.37
CA GLU A 218 8.72 75.59 -42.83
C GLU A 218 7.84 75.05 -43.98
N ILE A 219 6.57 75.23 -44.07
CA ILE A 219 5.45 76.18 -43.81
C ILE A 219 4.18 75.33 -44.25
N GLU A 220 3.01 75.45 -43.91
CA GLU A 220 1.98 76.37 -43.46
C GLU A 220 0.60 75.62 -43.35
N ASN A 221 -0.17 76.08 -42.33
CA ASN A 221 -1.61 76.39 -42.31
C ASN A 221 -2.65 75.21 -42.52
N THR A 222 -3.72 75.18 -41.91
CA THR A 222 -4.60 76.02 -41.04
C THR A 222 -5.59 75.11 -40.38
N ALA A 223 -5.87 75.30 -39.17
CA ALA A 223 -6.88 76.01 -38.41
C ALA A 223 -8.03 75.13 -37.86
N VAL A 224 -8.22 75.22 -36.60
CA VAL A 224 -9.27 75.84 -35.77
C VAL A 224 -10.24 74.75 -35.32
N THR A 225 -10.65 74.62 -34.13
CA THR A 225 -10.89 75.34 -32.86
C THR A 225 -11.26 74.32 -31.77
N ASP A 226 -10.80 74.55 -30.63
CA ASP A 226 -11.36 74.96 -29.34
C ASP A 226 -12.15 73.89 -28.60
N GLU A 227 -12.14 73.81 -27.31
CA GLU A 227 -11.79 74.54 -26.15
C GLU A 227 -12.01 73.80 -24.85
N TYR A 228 -11.29 74.13 -23.90
CA TYR A 228 -11.40 74.39 -22.46
C TYR A 228 -11.50 73.12 -21.54
N LYS A 229 -10.83 73.07 -20.53
CA LYS A 229 -10.18 73.84 -19.45
C LYS A 229 -10.02 72.84 -18.26
N LYS A 230 -8.88 72.82 -17.72
CA LYS A 230 -8.39 73.36 -16.40
C LYS A 230 -8.75 72.43 -15.21
N GLU A 231 -7.84 72.11 -14.51
CA GLU A 231 -6.95 72.57 -13.39
C GLU A 231 -7.16 71.58 -12.21
N ASP A 232 -6.32 71.26 -11.33
CA ASP A 232 -5.07 71.78 -10.88
C ASP A 232 -4.43 70.75 -9.88
N SER A 233 -3.10 70.67 -9.88
CA SER A 233 -2.16 70.63 -8.78
C SER A 233 -2.49 69.71 -7.55
N THR A 234 -1.59 68.94 -7.04
CA THR A 234 -0.31 69.29 -6.44
C THR A 234 0.43 68.01 -6.00
N GLU A 235 1.68 67.88 -6.33
CA GLU A 235 2.71 67.22 -5.52
C GLU A 235 3.03 68.12 -4.31
N PRO A 236 3.77 67.72 -3.28
CA PRO A 236 5.09 67.08 -3.40
C PRO A 236 5.53 66.14 -2.23
N GLN A 237 6.62 65.38 -2.54
CA GLN A 237 7.79 65.09 -1.68
C GLN A 237 7.61 64.51 -0.26
N ASP A 238 8.40 63.67 0.25
CA ASP A 238 9.84 63.34 0.16
C ASP A 238 10.19 62.30 1.25
N ASN A 239 11.33 61.66 1.09
CA ASN A 239 12.22 61.06 2.10
C ASN A 239 12.16 59.59 2.39
N GLN A 240 13.12 58.89 1.81
CA GLN A 240 14.44 58.53 2.39
C GLN A 240 14.44 57.39 3.37
N GLN A 241 15.13 56.32 2.87
CA GLN A 241 16.21 55.59 3.59
C GLN A 241 15.83 54.86 4.89
N VAL A 242 16.20 53.60 5.04
CA VAL A 242 17.57 53.10 5.25
C VAL A 242 17.58 51.56 5.23
N SER A 243 18.58 51.01 4.59
CA SER A 243 19.13 49.67 4.72
C SER A 243 19.33 49.19 6.16
N GLU A 244 19.23 47.88 6.38
CA GLU A 244 20.21 47.17 7.20
C GLU A 244 20.15 45.66 6.98
N GLU A 245 21.25 45.16 6.47
CA GLU A 245 21.70 43.77 6.58
C GLU A 245 21.87 43.40 8.07
N ASN A 246 21.56 42.22 8.43
CA ASN A 246 22.23 41.56 9.56
C ASN A 246 22.37 40.07 9.31
N GLU A 247 23.59 39.70 8.96
CA GLU A 247 24.19 38.40 9.27
C GLU A 247 24.15 38.16 10.78
N LEU A 248 23.84 36.95 11.19
CA LEU A 248 24.24 36.48 12.51
C LEU A 248 24.78 35.04 12.38
N GLN A 249 26.04 35.00 12.71
CA GLN A 249 26.94 33.87 12.80
C GLN A 249 26.48 32.86 13.88
N ALA A 250 26.83 31.63 13.60
CA ALA A 250 26.82 30.51 14.52
C ALA A 250 27.81 30.68 15.67
N GLU A 251 27.38 30.38 16.86
CA GLU A 251 28.27 29.99 17.97
C GLU A 251 28.04 28.52 18.32
N LYS A 252 29.16 27.82 18.39
CA LYS A 252 29.34 26.48 18.91
C LYS A 252 29.33 26.53 20.42
N GLU A 253 28.65 25.64 21.07
CA GLU A 253 29.05 25.14 22.39
C GLU A 253 29.05 23.62 22.38
N GLU A 254 30.22 23.06 22.65
CA GLU A 254 30.48 21.69 22.98
C GLU A 254 30.04 21.44 24.43
N ASP A 255 29.35 20.37 24.71
CA ASP A 255 29.52 19.68 25.97
C ASP A 255 29.48 18.17 25.78
N SER A 256 30.53 17.58 26.30
CA SER A 256 30.95 16.20 26.27
C SER A 256 30.34 15.39 27.39
N SER A 257 29.71 14.27 27.09
CA SER A 257 29.94 13.01 27.82
C SER A 257 29.07 11.89 27.27
N GLN A 258 29.70 11.01 26.48
CA GLN A 258 29.19 9.66 26.20
C GLN A 258 30.17 8.64 26.80
N PRO A 259 29.67 7.58 27.47
CA PRO A 259 30.51 6.44 27.77
C PRO A 259 30.58 5.55 26.50
N LYS A 260 31.80 5.22 26.12
CA LYS A 260 32.17 4.28 25.07
C LYS A 260 31.61 2.89 25.42
N ALA A 261 30.75 2.37 24.55
CA ALA A 261 30.49 0.94 24.44
C ALA A 261 31.50 0.37 23.46
N GLU A 262 32.25 -0.65 23.89
CA GLU A 262 33.15 -1.42 23.04
C GLU A 262 32.34 -2.16 21.95
N PRO A 263 32.88 -2.30 20.73
CA PRO A 263 32.21 -2.99 19.66
C PRO A 263 32.34 -4.50 19.83
N TYR A 264 31.24 -5.22 19.87
CA TYR A 264 31.18 -6.66 19.75
C TYR A 264 31.34 -7.07 18.29
N ASP A 265 32.31 -7.98 18.04
CA ASP A 265 32.58 -8.58 16.75
C ASP A 265 31.38 -9.34 16.19
N ASP A 266 30.76 -8.77 15.17
CA ASP A 266 29.92 -9.50 14.19
C ASP A 266 30.90 -10.24 13.26
N PRO A 267 30.62 -11.47 12.84
CA PRO A 267 31.48 -12.16 11.88
C PRO A 267 31.55 -11.34 10.59
N GLN A 268 32.75 -10.86 10.29
CA GLN A 268 33.04 -10.06 9.12
C GLN A 268 32.64 -10.81 7.85
N PRO A 269 32.08 -10.15 6.84
CA PRO A 269 31.85 -10.76 5.54
C PRO A 269 33.20 -11.20 4.97
N VAL A 270 33.23 -12.42 4.44
CA VAL A 270 34.45 -12.94 3.79
C VAL A 270 34.64 -12.18 2.48
N GLU A 271 35.42 -11.12 2.51
CA GLU A 271 35.84 -10.37 1.33
C GLU A 271 37.12 -11.02 0.78
N ILE A 272 37.02 -11.43 -0.49
CA ILE A 272 38.15 -12.00 -1.22
C ILE A 272 38.66 -10.93 -2.18
N GLU A 273 39.88 -10.43 -1.93
CA GLU A 273 40.58 -9.62 -2.93
C GLU A 273 41.19 -10.55 -4.00
N LEU A 274 40.72 -10.37 -5.23
CA LEU A 274 41.19 -11.13 -6.37
C LEU A 274 42.17 -10.25 -7.15
N ASP A 275 43.45 -10.59 -7.10
CA ASP A 275 44.52 -9.86 -7.79
C ASP A 275 44.40 -9.92 -9.31
N PRO A 276 44.78 -8.88 -10.07
CA PRO A 276 44.84 -8.90 -11.53
C PRO A 276 45.91 -9.84 -12.04
N ILE A 277 45.56 -10.60 -13.11
CA ILE A 277 46.39 -11.65 -13.67
C ILE A 277 47.60 -11.04 -14.38
N GLU A 278 48.84 -11.39 -13.93
CA GLU A 278 50.05 -11.35 -14.77
C GLU A 278 50.06 -12.57 -15.70
N GLU A 279 50.10 -12.32 -16.99
CA GLU A 279 50.31 -13.36 -18.01
C GLU A 279 51.73 -13.86 -17.97
N LYS A 280 51.93 -15.17 -17.68
CA LYS A 280 53.16 -15.91 -18.02
C LYS A 280 52.77 -17.03 -18.98
N PRO A 281 53.59 -17.28 -20.01
CA PRO A 281 53.24 -18.20 -21.08
C PRO A 281 53.42 -19.66 -20.68
N LEU A 282 52.54 -20.49 -21.23
CA LEU A 282 52.45 -21.93 -21.13
C LEU A 282 53.71 -22.61 -21.69
N SER A 283 54.35 -23.50 -20.93
CA SER A 283 55.18 -24.57 -21.50
C SER A 283 55.01 -25.86 -20.69
N SER A 284 54.40 -26.80 -21.35
CA SER A 284 54.60 -28.27 -21.48
C SER A 284 54.80 -29.15 -20.24
N GLN A 285 53.84 -30.04 -20.12
CA GLN A 285 53.87 -31.51 -19.89
C GLN A 285 53.97 -32.09 -18.47
N PRO A 286 53.33 -33.29 -18.28
CA PRO A 286 52.99 -33.77 -16.93
C PRO A 286 53.89 -34.83 -16.41
N GLU A 287 54.14 -34.85 -15.14
CA GLU A 287 54.71 -36.03 -14.46
C GLU A 287 53.80 -36.59 -13.40
N SER A 288 53.63 -37.89 -13.49
CA SER A 288 52.88 -38.76 -12.63
C SER A 288 53.63 -39.05 -11.32
N VAL A 289 52.92 -38.93 -10.18
CA VAL A 289 53.39 -39.58 -8.92
C VAL A 289 52.23 -40.35 -8.28
N LYS A 290 52.55 -41.61 -8.02
CA LYS A 290 51.73 -42.66 -7.43
C LYS A 290 51.45 -42.46 -5.93
N PRO A 291 50.43 -43.16 -5.38
CA PRO A 291 50.06 -43.10 -3.98
C PRO A 291 50.82 -44.10 -3.13
N SER A 292 51.02 -43.83 -1.84
CA SER A 292 51.39 -44.78 -0.79
C SER A 292 50.79 -44.44 0.55
N PRO A 293 50.74 -45.33 1.54
CA PRO A 293 49.54 -46.05 1.90
C PRO A 293 49.09 -45.82 3.36
N ILE A 294 47.94 -46.27 3.61
CA ILE A 294 47.17 -46.49 4.85
C ILE A 294 48.05 -47.17 5.95
N LYS A 295 47.92 -46.72 7.19
CA LYS A 295 48.14 -47.58 8.37
C LYS A 295 46.89 -47.55 9.27
N GLU A 296 46.27 -48.71 9.33
CA GLU A 296 45.40 -49.21 10.38
C GLU A 296 46.12 -49.29 11.71
N SER A 297 45.38 -49.03 12.78
CA SER A 297 45.50 -49.88 14.00
C SER A 297 44.25 -49.67 14.88
N ALA A 298 43.54 -50.77 15.05
CA ALA A 298 42.60 -51.05 16.14
C ALA A 298 43.43 -51.81 17.24
N PRO A 299 42.81 -52.42 18.29
CA PRO A 299 41.75 -52.00 19.23
C PRO A 299 42.19 -52.34 20.69
N MET A 300 41.18 -52.46 21.56
CA MET A 300 41.16 -53.14 22.90
C MET A 300 41.21 -52.19 24.10
N THR A 301 40.52 -52.30 25.20
CA THR A 301 39.84 -53.46 25.80
C THR A 301 38.98 -52.98 26.98
N GLU A 302 37.96 -53.73 27.30
CA GLU A 302 37.13 -53.77 28.49
C GLU A 302 37.90 -53.73 29.83
N ALA A 303 37.30 -53.18 30.88
CA ALA A 303 37.40 -53.69 32.23
C ALA A 303 36.13 -53.36 33.03
N ALA A 304 35.39 -54.40 33.31
CA ALA A 304 34.37 -54.44 34.33
C ALA A 304 35.02 -54.55 35.73
N THR A 305 34.37 -53.96 36.72
CA THR A 305 34.54 -54.45 38.11
C THR A 305 33.19 -54.32 38.82
N ASP A 306 32.69 -55.48 39.22
CA ASP A 306 31.67 -55.74 40.19
C ASP A 306 32.00 -55.15 41.56
N ILE A 307 31.03 -54.70 42.31
CA ILE A 307 31.00 -54.68 43.79
C ILE A 307 29.57 -55.00 44.25
N GLU A 308 29.60 -55.96 45.17
CA GLU A 308 28.58 -56.75 45.75
C GLU A 308 27.46 -56.00 46.52
N GLU A 309 26.35 -56.72 46.61
CA GLU A 309 25.22 -56.53 47.53
C GLU A 309 25.62 -56.66 49.01
N GLU A 310 25.04 -55.80 49.84
CA GLU A 310 24.87 -56.09 51.23
C GLU A 310 23.41 -55.82 51.63
N ILE A 311 22.72 -56.93 51.91
CA ILE A 311 21.35 -57.04 52.48
C ILE A 311 21.43 -56.75 53.94
N THR A 312 20.72 -55.80 54.46
CA THR A 312 20.35 -55.78 55.88
C THR A 312 18.84 -55.62 56.03
N GLU A 313 18.20 -56.69 56.52
CA GLU A 313 16.85 -56.74 57.03
C GLU A 313 16.68 -55.77 58.20
N HIS A 314 15.68 -54.91 58.19
CA HIS A 314 15.12 -54.30 59.37
C HIS A 314 13.58 -54.38 59.37
N HIS A 315 13.08 -54.91 60.42
CA HIS A 315 11.69 -55.16 60.79
C HIS A 315 10.75 -53.98 60.55
N HIS A 316 9.60 -54.31 60.02
CA HIS A 316 8.41 -53.43 59.95
C HIS A 316 7.71 -53.43 61.34
N GLU A 317 7.60 -52.22 61.91
CA GLU A 317 6.50 -51.85 62.77
C GLU A 317 5.47 -51.02 61.96
N PRO A 318 4.13 -51.25 62.22
CA PRO A 318 3.12 -50.53 61.41
C PRO A 318 3.07 -49.06 61.89
N ALA A 319 3.36 -48.15 60.96
CA ALA A 319 3.18 -46.72 61.17
C ALA A 319 1.69 -46.37 61.14
N PHE A 320 1.23 -45.73 62.17
CA PHE A 320 -0.10 -45.18 62.31
C PHE A 320 -0.15 -43.84 61.51
N GLU A 321 -0.79 -43.88 60.33
CA GLU A 321 -1.09 -42.67 59.55
C GLU A 321 -2.34 -41.98 60.07
N ILE A 322 -2.16 -40.79 60.64
CA ILE A 322 -3.24 -39.85 60.90
C ILE A 322 -3.47 -39.10 59.56
N SER A 323 -4.55 -39.42 58.87
CA SER A 323 -5.03 -38.63 57.74
C SER A 323 -5.63 -37.33 58.30
N ASN A 324 -4.86 -36.25 58.24
CA ASN A 324 -5.40 -34.94 58.29
C ASN A 324 -6.12 -34.65 56.96
N GLU A 325 -7.44 -34.64 57.02
CA GLU A 325 -8.24 -34.03 55.96
C GLU A 325 -7.79 -32.54 55.86
N HIS A 326 -6.96 -32.24 54.89
CA HIS A 326 -6.78 -30.86 54.47
C HIS A 326 -8.12 -30.39 53.93
N LYS A 327 -8.81 -29.61 54.76
CA LYS A 327 -9.73 -28.60 54.22
C LYS A 327 -8.91 -27.81 53.23
N GLU A 328 -9.31 -27.80 51.95
CA GLU A 328 -8.92 -26.78 50.99
C GLU A 328 -9.37 -25.44 51.63
N GLU A 329 -8.47 -24.79 52.32
CA GLU A 329 -8.60 -23.37 52.57
C GLU A 329 -8.52 -22.70 51.21
N ASP A 330 -9.62 -22.09 50.78
CA ASP A 330 -9.63 -21.14 49.71
C ASP A 330 -8.48 -20.14 49.96
N GLU A 331 -7.32 -20.34 49.40
CA GLU A 331 -6.27 -19.35 49.34
C GLU A 331 -6.84 -18.17 48.56
N GLU A 332 -7.45 -17.24 49.26
CA GLU A 332 -7.69 -15.91 48.75
C GLU A 332 -6.38 -15.44 48.14
N TYR A 333 -6.31 -15.42 46.81
CA TYR A 333 -5.18 -14.88 46.07
C TYR A 333 -4.99 -13.40 46.42
N ARG A 334 -4.25 -13.14 47.49
CA ARG A 334 -3.83 -11.81 47.91
C ARG A 334 -2.72 -11.36 46.95
N GLY A 335 -3.11 -11.05 45.73
CA GLY A 335 -2.23 -10.42 44.76
C GLY A 335 -1.65 -9.15 45.37
N ASN A 336 -0.34 -9.10 45.46
CA ASN A 336 0.36 -7.96 46.04
C ASN A 336 0.17 -6.74 45.15
N ILE A 337 -0.74 -5.82 45.51
CA ILE A 337 -1.08 -4.62 44.72
C ILE A 337 0.15 -3.74 44.42
N ASN A 338 1.20 -3.91 45.23
CA ASN A 338 2.45 -3.18 45.06
C ASN A 338 3.41 -3.78 44.00
N GLN A 339 3.06 -4.93 43.45
CA GLN A 339 3.87 -5.48 42.33
C GLN A 339 3.31 -5.02 40.98
N PRO A 340 4.19 -4.78 39.97
CA PRO A 340 3.75 -4.48 38.63
C PRO A 340 2.82 -5.58 38.08
N TYR A 341 1.84 -5.19 37.29
CA TYR A 341 0.97 -6.14 36.59
C TYR A 341 1.79 -6.96 35.58
N ASN A 342 1.69 -8.27 35.66
CA ASN A 342 2.32 -9.15 34.67
C ASN A 342 1.27 -9.66 33.67
N PRO A 343 1.29 -9.23 32.40
CA PRO A 343 0.29 -9.67 31.42
C PRO A 343 0.38 -11.15 31.06
N ARG A 344 1.43 -11.86 31.47
CA ARG A 344 1.66 -13.28 31.18
C ARG A 344 1.07 -14.23 32.23
N LEU A 345 0.54 -13.69 33.35
CA LEU A 345 -0.02 -14.53 34.42
C LEU A 345 -1.18 -15.42 33.99
N ASP A 346 -2.02 -14.94 33.03
CA ASP A 346 -3.14 -15.75 32.52
C ASP A 346 -2.68 -17.07 31.86
N LEU A 347 -1.46 -17.08 31.30
CA LEU A 347 -0.83 -18.26 30.70
C LEU A 347 0.63 -18.39 31.20
N GLU A 348 0.80 -18.41 32.53
CA GLU A 348 2.12 -18.43 33.18
C GLU A 348 2.99 -19.64 32.73
N HIS A 349 2.35 -20.76 32.46
CA HIS A 349 3.03 -21.99 32.07
C HIS A 349 3.28 -22.11 30.56
N TYR A 350 2.94 -21.07 29.78
CA TYR A 350 3.19 -21.09 28.33
C TYR A 350 4.69 -21.13 28.02
N LYS A 351 5.10 -22.09 27.23
CA LYS A 351 6.48 -22.29 26.78
C LYS A 351 6.59 -21.90 25.31
N PHE A 352 7.56 -21.04 25.00
CA PHE A 352 7.85 -20.68 23.60
C PHE A 352 8.25 -21.92 22.81
N PRO A 353 7.95 -21.96 21.49
CA PRO A 353 8.43 -23.03 20.62
C PRO A 353 9.95 -23.14 20.66
N THR A 354 10.46 -24.37 20.70
CA THR A 354 11.91 -24.65 20.69
C THR A 354 12.44 -24.75 19.26
N LEU A 355 13.74 -24.55 19.08
CA LEU A 355 14.38 -24.61 17.77
C LEU A 355 14.36 -26.04 17.17
N ASP A 356 14.20 -27.07 18.01
CA ASP A 356 14.13 -28.47 17.57
C ASP A 356 12.88 -28.80 16.73
N LEU A 357 11.88 -27.92 16.75
CA LEU A 357 10.68 -28.04 15.89
C LEU A 357 10.99 -27.69 14.43
N LEU A 358 12.11 -27.01 14.18
CA LEU A 358 12.56 -26.57 12.88
C LEU A 358 13.65 -27.49 12.34
N ASN A 359 13.65 -27.70 11.04
CA ASN A 359 14.64 -28.54 10.38
C ASN A 359 15.97 -27.78 10.20
N SER A 360 17.08 -28.47 10.37
CA SER A 360 18.41 -28.00 9.96
C SER A 360 18.73 -28.59 8.59
N TYR A 361 18.92 -27.72 7.58
CA TYR A 361 19.22 -28.12 6.20
C TYR A 361 20.75 -28.26 5.94
N GLY A 362 21.50 -28.65 6.96
CA GLY A 362 22.94 -28.87 6.91
C GLY A 362 23.73 -27.59 7.20
N ASP A 363 24.20 -27.43 8.42
CA ASP A 363 25.17 -26.41 8.85
C ASP A 363 26.59 -26.81 8.39
N HIS A 364 26.79 -26.92 7.08
CA HIS A 364 28.16 -26.93 6.57
C HIS A 364 28.63 -25.48 6.49
N GLU A 365 29.81 -25.22 7.11
CA GLU A 365 30.52 -23.96 6.92
C GLU A 365 30.57 -23.60 5.44
N PRO A 366 30.47 -22.32 5.09
CA PRO A 366 30.43 -21.87 3.70
C PRO A 366 31.76 -22.23 3.01
N THR A 367 31.84 -23.43 2.44
CA THR A 367 32.96 -23.74 1.52
C THR A 367 32.72 -22.88 0.27
N ILE A 368 33.60 -21.89 0.12
CA ILE A 368 33.58 -21.01 -1.06
C ILE A 368 34.24 -21.81 -2.20
N ASP A 369 33.50 -21.97 -3.28
CA ASP A 369 34.06 -22.54 -4.52
C ASP A 369 34.90 -21.47 -5.22
N MET A 370 36.23 -21.49 -4.93
CA MET A 370 37.16 -20.54 -5.52
C MET A 370 37.34 -20.71 -7.01
N GLU A 371 37.10 -21.90 -7.58
CA GLU A 371 37.15 -22.13 -9.02
C GLU A 371 36.00 -21.44 -9.72
N GLU A 372 34.79 -21.59 -9.19
CA GLU A 372 33.60 -20.86 -9.69
C GLU A 372 33.81 -19.35 -9.65
N GLN A 373 34.30 -18.82 -8.50
CA GLN A 373 34.48 -17.39 -8.32
C GLN A 373 35.52 -16.82 -9.30
N ASN A 374 36.65 -17.51 -9.49
CA ASN A 374 37.66 -17.10 -10.45
C ASN A 374 37.21 -17.21 -11.90
N ALA A 375 36.47 -18.27 -12.25
CA ALA A 375 35.87 -18.40 -13.58
C ALA A 375 34.91 -17.26 -13.89
N ASN A 376 34.01 -16.94 -12.98
CA ASN A 376 33.01 -15.85 -13.15
C ASN A 376 33.71 -14.48 -13.22
N LYS A 377 34.71 -14.21 -12.35
CA LYS A 377 35.54 -13.01 -12.43
C LYS A 377 36.14 -12.84 -13.81
N ASN A 378 36.83 -13.89 -14.31
CA ASN A 378 37.53 -13.83 -15.59
C ASN A 378 36.55 -13.58 -16.78
N ARG A 379 35.37 -14.22 -16.76
CA ARG A 379 34.33 -13.98 -17.77
C ARG A 379 33.81 -12.54 -17.72
N ILE A 380 33.55 -11.99 -16.54
CA ILE A 380 33.11 -10.60 -16.37
C ILE A 380 34.16 -9.63 -16.93
N ILE A 381 35.44 -9.83 -16.57
CA ILE A 381 36.55 -8.99 -17.05
C ILE A 381 36.66 -9.11 -18.57
N GLN A 382 36.58 -10.31 -19.13
CA GLN A 382 36.67 -10.54 -20.56
C GLN A 382 35.56 -9.83 -21.34
N VAL A 383 34.31 -9.93 -20.89
CA VAL A 383 33.18 -9.24 -21.51
C VAL A 383 33.38 -7.72 -21.46
N LEU A 384 33.70 -7.17 -20.30
CA LEU A 384 33.88 -5.73 -20.17
C LEU A 384 35.04 -5.21 -21.04
N ARG A 385 36.17 -5.94 -21.11
CA ARG A 385 37.29 -5.60 -22.00
C ARG A 385 36.92 -5.68 -23.49
N SER A 386 36.12 -6.66 -23.92
CA SER A 386 35.67 -6.76 -25.31
C SER A 386 34.82 -5.58 -25.79
N PHE A 387 34.13 -4.92 -24.85
CA PHE A 387 33.39 -3.67 -25.08
C PHE A 387 34.19 -2.39 -24.77
N GLY A 388 35.52 -2.51 -24.59
CA GLY A 388 36.42 -1.37 -24.35
C GLY A 388 36.17 -0.70 -22.98
N ILE A 389 35.87 -1.51 -21.96
CA ILE A 389 35.69 -1.05 -20.57
C ILE A 389 36.83 -1.67 -19.74
N GLU A 390 37.69 -0.80 -19.23
CA GLU A 390 38.76 -1.20 -18.33
C GLU A 390 38.31 -1.13 -16.87
N ILE A 391 38.81 -2.05 -16.05
CA ILE A 391 38.49 -2.20 -14.64
C ILE A 391 39.73 -2.01 -13.81
N SER A 392 39.67 -1.18 -12.78
CA SER A 392 40.78 -0.99 -11.84
C SER A 392 40.86 -2.09 -10.76
N SER A 393 39.70 -2.50 -10.22
CA SER A 393 39.66 -3.60 -9.21
C SER A 393 38.31 -4.34 -9.25
N ILE A 394 38.32 -5.58 -8.77
CA ILE A 394 37.13 -6.39 -8.62
C ILE A 394 37.19 -7.15 -7.29
N LYS A 395 36.14 -7.03 -6.46
CA LYS A 395 35.96 -7.76 -5.20
C LYS A 395 34.74 -8.65 -5.29
N ALA A 396 34.78 -9.84 -4.71
CA ALA A 396 33.66 -10.75 -4.66
C ALA A 396 33.20 -10.96 -3.23
N SER A 397 31.89 -10.75 -2.98
CA SER A 397 31.23 -11.09 -1.72
C SER A 397 30.24 -12.23 -1.97
N VAL A 398 30.51 -13.40 -1.40
CA VAL A 398 29.74 -14.62 -1.62
C VAL A 398 28.60 -14.71 -0.62
N GLY A 399 27.36 -14.61 -1.13
CA GLY A 399 26.14 -14.79 -0.34
C GLY A 399 25.54 -16.19 -0.45
N PRO A 400 24.39 -16.45 0.19
CA PRO A 400 23.77 -17.78 0.19
C PRO A 400 23.27 -18.22 -1.20
N THR A 401 22.77 -17.30 -2.01
CA THR A 401 22.16 -17.62 -3.32
C THR A 401 22.81 -16.87 -4.46
N ILE A 402 23.47 -15.76 -4.18
CA ILE A 402 24.15 -14.92 -5.17
C ILE A 402 25.52 -14.50 -4.67
N THR A 403 26.41 -14.18 -5.61
CA THR A 403 27.69 -13.52 -5.35
C THR A 403 27.64 -12.10 -5.90
N LEU A 404 28.01 -11.12 -5.10
CA LEU A 404 28.15 -9.73 -5.49
C LEU A 404 29.60 -9.47 -5.94
N TYR A 405 29.81 -9.12 -7.20
CA TYR A 405 31.08 -8.64 -7.73
C TYR A 405 31.06 -7.11 -7.72
N GLU A 406 31.80 -6.50 -6.79
CA GLU A 406 32.02 -5.06 -6.72
C GLU A 406 33.17 -4.67 -7.67
N ILE A 407 32.87 -3.84 -8.65
CA ILE A 407 33.80 -3.44 -9.69
C ILE A 407 34.08 -1.94 -9.56
N THR A 408 35.36 -1.56 -9.58
CA THR A 408 35.79 -0.19 -9.74
C THR A 408 36.19 0.02 -11.22
N PRO A 409 35.40 0.79 -11.98
CA PRO A 409 35.78 1.09 -13.36
C PRO A 409 37.00 2.02 -13.42
N ALA A 410 37.76 1.96 -14.49
CA ALA A 410 38.84 2.90 -14.76
C ALA A 410 38.29 4.33 -14.95
N GLU A 411 39.17 5.34 -14.82
CA GLU A 411 38.78 6.74 -15.00
C GLU A 411 38.23 7.01 -16.41
N GLY A 412 37.16 7.80 -16.49
CA GLY A 412 36.51 8.14 -17.77
C GLY A 412 35.47 7.14 -18.28
N VAL A 413 35.29 5.99 -17.63
CA VAL A 413 34.24 5.02 -17.99
C VAL A 413 32.86 5.51 -17.55
N ARG A 414 31.93 5.60 -18.48
CA ARG A 414 30.53 5.96 -18.18
C ARG A 414 29.77 4.76 -17.61
N ILE A 415 29.15 4.94 -16.44
CA ILE A 415 28.35 3.91 -15.75
C ILE A 415 27.25 3.31 -16.66
N SER A 416 26.62 4.14 -17.51
CA SER A 416 25.59 3.68 -18.45
C SER A 416 26.07 2.63 -19.44
N LYS A 417 27.39 2.65 -19.85
CA LYS A 417 27.95 1.61 -20.71
C LYS A 417 27.91 0.24 -20.02
N ILE A 418 28.31 0.17 -18.74
CA ILE A 418 28.33 -1.09 -17.99
C ILE A 418 26.91 -1.60 -17.76
N ARG A 419 25.97 -0.70 -17.41
CA ARG A 419 24.57 -1.09 -17.20
C ARG A 419 23.91 -1.70 -18.43
N ASN A 420 24.27 -1.21 -19.62
CA ASN A 420 23.69 -1.69 -20.86
C ASN A 420 24.25 -3.06 -21.31
N LEU A 421 25.30 -3.56 -20.67
CA LEU A 421 25.93 -4.86 -20.93
C LEU A 421 25.37 -5.97 -20.01
N GLU A 422 24.26 -5.72 -19.31
CA GLU A 422 23.67 -6.68 -18.38
C GLU A 422 23.34 -8.01 -19.07
N ASP A 423 22.71 -7.97 -20.23
CA ASP A 423 22.36 -9.17 -20.99
C ASP A 423 23.59 -9.88 -21.57
N ASP A 424 24.62 -9.14 -22.02
CA ASP A 424 25.88 -9.70 -22.56
C ASP A 424 26.67 -10.41 -21.48
N ILE A 425 26.73 -9.81 -20.27
CA ILE A 425 27.38 -10.42 -19.11
C ILE A 425 26.61 -11.67 -18.67
N ALA A 426 25.26 -11.59 -18.58
CA ALA A 426 24.43 -12.74 -18.23
C ALA A 426 24.62 -13.92 -19.19
N LEU A 427 24.69 -13.64 -20.49
CA LEU A 427 24.93 -14.64 -21.51
C LEU A 427 26.32 -15.30 -21.36
N SER A 428 27.36 -14.48 -21.15
CA SER A 428 28.73 -14.99 -20.96
C SER A 428 28.86 -15.87 -19.72
N LEU A 429 28.17 -15.52 -18.65
CA LEU A 429 28.14 -16.28 -17.39
C LEU A 429 27.22 -17.50 -17.45
N SER A 430 26.44 -17.67 -18.53
CA SER A 430 25.38 -18.68 -18.67
C SER A 430 24.38 -18.60 -17.48
N ALA A 431 24.17 -17.40 -16.94
CA ALA A 431 23.31 -17.15 -15.79
C ALA A 431 21.87 -16.89 -16.23
N LEU A 432 20.88 -17.39 -15.47
CA LEU A 432 19.46 -17.18 -15.72
C LEU A 432 19.02 -15.71 -15.60
N GLY A 433 19.87 -14.86 -15.07
CA GLY A 433 19.69 -13.42 -14.93
C GLY A 433 20.75 -12.89 -13.96
N ILE A 434 21.24 -11.72 -14.25
CA ILE A 434 22.10 -10.94 -13.35
C ILE A 434 21.40 -9.65 -13.03
N ARG A 435 21.92 -8.91 -12.04
CA ARG A 435 21.41 -7.57 -11.74
C ARG A 435 22.60 -6.63 -11.54
N ILE A 436 22.56 -5.48 -12.22
CA ILE A 436 23.62 -4.46 -12.08
C ILE A 436 23.13 -3.32 -11.19
N ILE A 437 23.84 -3.10 -10.08
CA ILE A 437 23.63 -1.97 -9.18
C ILE A 437 24.69 -0.91 -9.51
N ALA A 438 24.30 0.17 -10.11
CA ALA A 438 25.27 1.16 -10.59
C ALA A 438 24.78 2.59 -10.36
N PRO A 439 25.38 3.34 -9.42
CA PRO A 439 26.40 2.92 -8.44
C PRO A 439 25.81 2.16 -7.24
N ILE A 440 26.66 1.47 -6.46
CA ILE A 440 26.26 0.94 -5.15
C ILE A 440 26.05 2.13 -4.20
N PRO A 441 24.92 2.24 -3.50
CA PRO A 441 24.67 3.32 -2.55
C PRO A 441 25.77 3.44 -1.51
N GLY A 442 26.32 4.65 -1.35
CA GLY A 442 27.42 4.92 -0.40
C GLY A 442 28.81 4.44 -0.82
N LYS A 443 28.94 3.73 -1.95
CA LYS A 443 30.21 3.30 -2.51
C LYS A 443 30.37 3.85 -3.94
N GLY A 444 31.57 4.23 -4.35
CA GLY A 444 31.89 4.67 -5.72
C GLY A 444 32.03 3.51 -6.73
N THR A 445 31.54 2.32 -6.40
CA THR A 445 31.71 1.09 -7.16
C THR A 445 30.41 0.65 -7.81
N ILE A 446 30.52 -0.28 -8.76
CA ILE A 446 29.38 -0.90 -9.46
C ILE A 446 29.29 -2.35 -8.98
N GLY A 447 28.12 -2.78 -8.57
CA GLY A 447 27.83 -4.15 -8.19
C GLY A 447 27.22 -4.95 -9.32
N ILE A 448 27.76 -6.15 -9.59
CA ILE A 448 27.14 -7.15 -10.45
C ILE A 448 26.77 -8.33 -9.57
N GLU A 449 25.47 -8.57 -9.42
CA GLU A 449 24.92 -9.69 -8.66
C GLU A 449 24.75 -10.89 -9.61
N VAL A 450 25.50 -11.97 -9.33
CA VAL A 450 25.50 -13.19 -10.13
C VAL A 450 24.94 -14.35 -9.31
N PRO A 451 24.00 -15.14 -9.82
CA PRO A 451 23.53 -16.36 -9.16
C PRO A 451 24.65 -17.37 -8.93
N ASN A 452 24.70 -17.95 -7.75
CA ASN A 452 25.62 -19.06 -7.47
C ASN A 452 25.18 -20.32 -8.23
N ALA A 453 26.10 -21.15 -8.70
CA ALA A 453 25.77 -22.43 -9.33
C ALA A 453 25.01 -23.36 -8.38
N ASN A 454 25.40 -23.36 -7.10
CA ASN A 454 24.75 -24.14 -6.04
C ASN A 454 24.15 -23.22 -4.96
N PRO A 455 22.94 -22.65 -5.17
CA PRO A 455 22.30 -21.77 -4.20
C PRO A 455 21.91 -22.54 -2.93
N ARG A 456 22.20 -21.96 -1.76
CA ARG A 456 21.92 -22.57 -0.46
C ARG A 456 20.60 -22.11 0.10
N ILE A 457 19.91 -23.02 0.78
CA ILE A 457 18.73 -22.70 1.57
C ILE A 457 19.17 -21.97 2.84
N VAL A 458 18.46 -20.91 3.20
CA VAL A 458 18.63 -20.21 4.48
C VAL A 458 17.58 -20.77 5.46
N PRO A 459 17.95 -21.67 6.38
CA PRO A 459 16.95 -22.26 7.29
C PRO A 459 16.46 -21.21 8.29
N MET A 460 15.16 -21.28 8.61
CA MET A 460 14.56 -20.43 9.65
C MET A 460 15.23 -20.65 11.02
N SER A 461 15.61 -21.90 11.33
CA SER A 461 16.34 -22.26 12.55
C SER A 461 17.61 -21.44 12.73
N SER A 462 18.42 -21.26 11.67
CA SER A 462 19.66 -20.50 11.74
C SER A 462 19.44 -19.00 12.00
N ILE A 463 18.34 -18.45 11.50
CA ILE A 463 17.98 -17.04 11.72
C ILE A 463 17.51 -16.83 13.15
N LEU A 464 16.61 -17.69 13.63
CA LEU A 464 16.06 -17.61 14.98
C LEU A 464 17.13 -17.92 16.05
N ALA A 465 18.10 -18.81 15.76
CA ALA A 465 19.22 -19.11 16.65
C ALA A 465 20.27 -17.98 16.72
N SER A 466 20.26 -17.04 15.76
CA SER A 466 21.25 -15.96 15.70
C SER A 466 21.20 -15.06 16.95
N LYS A 467 22.35 -14.60 17.41
CA LYS A 467 22.47 -13.66 18.53
C LYS A 467 21.64 -12.40 18.29
N LYS A 468 21.66 -11.88 17.06
CA LYS A 468 20.91 -10.70 16.64
C LYS A 468 19.39 -10.85 16.86
N PHE A 469 18.82 -12.03 16.61
CA PHE A 469 17.41 -12.30 16.87
C PHE A 469 17.13 -12.55 18.36
N GLN A 470 18.00 -13.28 19.04
CA GLN A 470 17.79 -13.62 20.45
C GLN A 470 17.88 -12.39 21.37
N GLU A 471 18.81 -11.49 21.12
CA GLU A 471 19.04 -10.30 21.95
C GLU A 471 18.31 -9.05 21.47
N THR A 472 17.46 -9.16 20.42
CA THR A 472 16.77 -8.00 19.88
C THR A 472 15.82 -7.34 20.89
N THR A 473 15.82 -6.02 20.91
CA THR A 473 14.93 -5.17 21.71
C THR A 473 13.69 -4.71 20.91
N PHE A 474 13.47 -5.24 19.71
CA PHE A 474 12.34 -4.90 18.87
C PHE A 474 11.03 -5.33 19.51
N ASP A 475 10.01 -4.49 19.39
CA ASP A 475 8.68 -4.80 19.94
C ASP A 475 8.00 -5.91 19.12
N LEU A 476 8.11 -5.89 17.79
CA LEU A 476 7.59 -6.93 16.90
C LEU A 476 8.69 -7.35 15.90
N PRO A 477 9.65 -8.19 16.32
CA PRO A 477 10.76 -8.60 15.46
C PRO A 477 10.29 -9.59 14.39
N VAL A 478 10.49 -9.21 13.14
CA VAL A 478 10.25 -10.04 11.96
C VAL A 478 11.58 -10.37 11.32
N ALA A 479 11.98 -11.62 11.40
CA ALA A 479 13.21 -12.13 10.77
C ALA A 479 12.87 -12.57 9.33
N LEU A 480 13.37 -11.81 8.36
CA LEU A 480 13.05 -12.03 6.95
C LEU A 480 14.04 -12.97 6.24
N GLY A 481 15.30 -13.07 6.69
CA GLY A 481 16.28 -13.91 6.05
C GLY A 481 17.72 -13.43 6.21
N LYS A 482 18.55 -13.65 5.18
CA LYS A 482 19.94 -13.19 5.12
C LYS A 482 20.16 -12.26 3.92
N THR A 483 21.00 -11.24 4.13
CA THR A 483 21.48 -10.34 3.06
C THR A 483 22.48 -11.04 2.15
N ILE A 484 22.93 -10.35 1.10
CA ILE A 484 24.01 -10.80 0.21
C ILE A 484 25.31 -11.01 0.98
N THR A 485 25.56 -10.20 2.01
CA THR A 485 26.72 -10.32 2.89
C THR A 485 26.58 -11.40 3.97
N ASN A 486 25.56 -12.24 3.85
CA ASN A 486 25.23 -13.34 4.78
C ASN A 486 24.81 -12.89 6.20
N GLU A 487 24.53 -11.62 6.39
CA GLU A 487 24.03 -11.07 7.65
C GLU A 487 22.53 -11.36 7.83
N VAL A 488 22.12 -11.60 9.07
CA VAL A 488 20.68 -11.75 9.40
C VAL A 488 19.95 -10.44 9.20
N PHE A 489 18.94 -10.46 8.32
CA PHE A 489 18.09 -9.33 8.04
C PHE A 489 16.76 -9.45 8.79
N MET A 490 16.49 -8.50 9.66
CA MET A 490 15.27 -8.45 10.46
C MET A 490 14.76 -7.02 10.59
N VAL A 491 13.47 -6.88 10.70
CA VAL A 491 12.79 -5.59 10.81
C VAL A 491 11.86 -5.56 12.01
N ASP A 492 11.63 -4.39 12.56
CA ASP A 492 10.64 -4.16 13.60
C ASP A 492 9.34 -3.72 12.93
N LEU A 493 8.28 -4.55 13.01
CA LEU A 493 6.98 -4.24 12.41
C LEU A 493 6.36 -2.97 13.02
N THR A 494 6.71 -2.58 14.24
CA THR A 494 6.23 -1.31 14.82
C THR A 494 6.84 -0.07 14.17
N LYS A 495 8.06 -0.20 13.59
CA LYS A 495 8.73 0.86 12.83
C LYS A 495 8.37 0.82 11.33
N ALA A 496 8.04 -0.36 10.82
CA ALA A 496 7.49 -0.61 9.50
C ALA A 496 6.02 -1.07 9.64
N PRO A 497 5.10 -0.18 10.06
CA PRO A 497 3.82 -0.57 10.65
C PRO A 497 2.92 -1.37 9.74
N HIS A 498 3.06 -1.19 8.44
CA HIS A 498 2.27 -1.89 7.43
C HIS A 498 3.18 -2.33 6.31
N MET A 499 3.01 -3.57 5.88
CA MET A 499 3.89 -4.21 4.90
C MET A 499 3.08 -4.75 3.72
N LEU A 500 3.51 -4.41 2.52
CA LEU A 500 3.01 -4.97 1.28
C LEU A 500 3.98 -6.07 0.81
N VAL A 501 3.46 -7.27 0.57
CA VAL A 501 4.23 -8.42 0.08
C VAL A 501 3.68 -8.86 -1.27
N ALA A 502 4.49 -8.84 -2.31
CA ALA A 502 4.02 -9.26 -3.63
C ALA A 502 5.05 -10.13 -4.35
N GLY A 503 4.56 -11.00 -5.25
CA GLY A 503 5.41 -11.87 -6.05
C GLY A 503 4.60 -12.88 -6.85
N ALA A 504 5.18 -13.41 -7.92
CA ALA A 504 4.53 -14.42 -8.73
C ALA A 504 4.36 -15.74 -7.97
N THR A 505 3.44 -16.58 -8.42
CA THR A 505 3.16 -17.89 -7.82
C THR A 505 4.42 -18.75 -7.77
N GLY A 506 4.68 -19.40 -6.64
CA GLY A 506 5.84 -20.29 -6.45
C GLY A 506 7.17 -19.58 -6.24
N GLN A 507 7.20 -18.24 -6.12
CA GLN A 507 8.44 -17.49 -5.95
C GLN A 507 8.85 -17.24 -4.48
N GLY A 508 8.05 -17.72 -3.51
CA GLY A 508 8.39 -17.67 -2.09
C GLY A 508 7.48 -16.78 -1.23
N LYS A 509 6.39 -16.19 -1.79
CA LYS A 509 5.45 -15.35 -1.04
C LYS A 509 4.91 -16.03 0.22
N SER A 510 4.37 -17.23 0.10
CA SER A 510 3.79 -17.97 1.22
C SER A 510 4.84 -18.38 2.27
N VAL A 511 6.03 -18.76 1.81
CA VAL A 511 7.18 -19.03 2.71
C VAL A 511 7.57 -17.77 3.46
N GLY A 512 7.60 -16.61 2.79
CA GLY A 512 7.89 -15.34 3.44
C GLY A 512 6.86 -14.94 4.49
N LEU A 513 5.57 -15.15 4.22
CA LEU A 513 4.51 -14.90 5.19
C LEU A 513 4.62 -15.87 6.39
N ASN A 514 4.90 -17.14 6.14
CA ASN A 514 5.15 -18.12 7.19
C ASN A 514 6.40 -17.76 8.03
N ALA A 515 7.47 -17.26 7.42
CA ALA A 515 8.65 -16.79 8.14
C ALA A 515 8.32 -15.60 9.06
N ILE A 516 7.46 -14.68 8.61
CA ILE A 516 6.99 -13.55 9.42
C ILE A 516 6.20 -14.05 10.63
N VAL A 517 5.20 -14.92 10.42
CA VAL A 517 4.38 -15.47 11.51
C VAL A 517 5.25 -16.27 12.49
N THR A 518 6.11 -17.15 11.99
CA THR A 518 7.01 -17.95 12.81
C THR A 518 7.93 -17.07 13.66
N SER A 519 8.51 -16.00 13.10
CA SER A 519 9.34 -15.05 13.85
C SER A 519 8.59 -14.49 15.07
N LEU A 520 7.34 -14.11 14.89
CA LEU A 520 6.51 -13.53 15.93
C LEU A 520 6.09 -14.55 16.98
N LEU A 521 5.76 -15.81 16.58
CA LEU A 521 5.41 -16.91 17.50
C LEU A 521 6.58 -17.31 18.39
N TYR A 522 7.83 -17.22 17.90
CA TYR A 522 9.02 -17.54 18.68
C TYR A 522 9.44 -16.44 19.67
N LYS A 523 8.90 -15.22 19.54
CA LYS A 523 9.34 -14.09 20.35
C LYS A 523 8.25 -13.48 21.22
N LYS A 524 6.97 -13.64 20.87
CA LYS A 524 5.86 -13.00 21.55
C LYS A 524 4.96 -14.00 22.28
N HIS A 525 4.58 -13.59 23.49
CA HIS A 525 3.65 -14.34 24.29
C HIS A 525 2.20 -14.15 23.79
N PRO A 526 1.29 -15.14 23.95
CA PRO A 526 -0.10 -14.99 23.51
C PRO A 526 -0.86 -13.80 24.09
N SER A 527 -0.49 -13.35 25.29
CA SER A 527 -1.06 -12.13 25.90
C SER A 527 -0.58 -10.83 25.25
N GLU A 528 0.55 -10.86 24.56
CA GLU A 528 1.18 -9.67 23.98
C GLU A 528 0.83 -9.46 22.51
N LEU A 529 0.40 -10.52 21.82
CA LEU A 529 0.18 -10.52 20.37
C LEU A 529 -1.06 -11.33 19.99
N LYS A 530 -1.85 -10.79 19.06
CA LYS A 530 -2.95 -11.47 18.39
C LYS A 530 -2.85 -11.33 16.89
N PHE A 531 -3.28 -12.35 16.15
CA PHE A 531 -3.36 -12.35 14.70
C PHE A 531 -4.81 -12.33 14.23
N VAL A 532 -5.06 -11.56 13.18
CA VAL A 532 -6.27 -11.65 12.36
C VAL A 532 -5.82 -12.16 11.01
N ILE A 533 -6.18 -13.41 10.69
CA ILE A 533 -5.72 -14.09 9.48
C ILE A 533 -6.86 -14.20 8.48
N ILE A 534 -6.65 -13.67 7.29
CA ILE A 534 -7.60 -13.65 6.18
C ILE A 534 -7.01 -14.44 5.01
N ASP A 535 -7.64 -15.56 4.71
CA ASP A 535 -7.25 -16.49 3.63
C ASP A 535 -8.46 -16.84 2.76
N PRO A 536 -8.76 -16.02 1.74
CA PRO A 536 -9.93 -16.27 0.86
C PRO A 536 -9.81 -17.56 0.06
N LYS A 537 -8.60 -18.12 -0.08
CA LYS A 537 -8.35 -19.35 -0.83
C LYS A 537 -8.46 -20.62 0.01
N LYS A 538 -8.46 -20.52 1.32
CA LYS A 538 -8.53 -21.64 2.28
C LYS A 538 -7.37 -22.65 2.17
N VAL A 539 -6.18 -22.20 1.76
CA VAL A 539 -5.06 -23.10 1.45
C VAL A 539 -3.84 -22.82 2.33
N GLU A 540 -3.41 -21.57 2.40
CA GLU A 540 -2.08 -21.22 2.93
C GLU A 540 -2.06 -21.17 4.46
N PHE A 541 -3.12 -20.64 5.09
CA PHE A 541 -3.14 -20.33 6.52
C PHE A 541 -4.03 -21.25 7.36
N ALA A 542 -4.71 -22.23 6.76
CA ALA A 542 -5.51 -23.22 7.50
C ALA A 542 -4.68 -23.96 8.58
N ILE A 543 -3.38 -24.08 8.38
CA ILE A 543 -2.42 -24.71 9.30
C ILE A 543 -2.31 -23.99 10.66
N TYR A 544 -2.71 -22.71 10.75
CA TYR A 544 -2.69 -21.94 12.00
C TYR A 544 -3.99 -22.04 12.80
N ALA A 545 -5.05 -22.70 12.30
CA ALA A 545 -6.30 -22.87 13.04
C ALA A 545 -6.12 -23.48 14.44
N PRO A 546 -5.20 -24.43 14.68
CA PRO A 546 -5.00 -25.03 16.00
C PRO A 546 -4.57 -24.03 17.10
N ILE A 547 -3.95 -22.90 16.74
CA ILE A 547 -3.52 -21.87 17.73
C ILE A 547 -4.59 -20.83 18.02
N GLU A 548 -5.85 -21.08 17.67
CA GLU A 548 -6.99 -20.17 17.85
C GLU A 548 -7.05 -19.59 19.26
N LYS A 549 -7.02 -20.46 20.27
CA LYS A 549 -7.16 -20.08 21.68
C LYS A 549 -5.94 -19.36 22.25
N HIS A 550 -4.84 -19.28 21.50
CA HIS A 550 -3.63 -18.61 21.95
C HIS A 550 -3.43 -17.27 21.25
N PHE A 551 -3.41 -17.29 19.93
CA PHE A 551 -2.95 -16.16 19.14
C PHE A 551 -3.99 -15.55 18.19
N LEU A 552 -5.12 -16.22 17.90
CA LEU A 552 -6.04 -15.70 16.91
C LEU A 552 -7.11 -14.80 17.51
N ALA A 553 -7.55 -13.83 16.71
CA ALA A 553 -8.67 -12.96 16.99
C ALA A 553 -9.77 -13.21 15.95
N LYS A 554 -11.03 -13.21 16.40
CA LYS A 554 -12.20 -13.42 15.54
C LYS A 554 -13.40 -12.59 15.98
N LEU A 555 -14.40 -12.47 15.11
CA LEU A 555 -15.70 -11.92 15.47
C LEU A 555 -16.45 -12.86 16.45
N PRO A 556 -17.29 -12.33 17.33
CA PRO A 556 -18.02 -13.14 18.33
C PRO A 556 -18.92 -14.22 17.71
N ASP A 557 -19.49 -13.96 16.54
CA ASP A 557 -20.40 -14.83 15.79
C ASP A 557 -19.69 -15.72 14.74
N ALA A 558 -18.35 -15.60 14.62
CA ALA A 558 -17.61 -16.41 13.67
C ALA A 558 -17.36 -17.82 14.21
N SER A 559 -17.67 -18.86 13.40
CA SER A 559 -17.32 -20.26 13.70
C SER A 559 -15.82 -20.48 13.68
N ASP A 560 -15.15 -19.95 12.67
CA ASP A 560 -13.74 -20.16 12.40
C ASP A 560 -12.92 -18.92 12.71
N ALA A 561 -11.71 -19.10 13.22
CA ALA A 561 -10.80 -18.00 13.50
C ALA A 561 -10.03 -17.51 12.27
N ILE A 562 -9.92 -18.36 11.23
CA ILE A 562 -9.35 -17.97 9.95
C ILE A 562 -10.48 -17.54 9.03
N ILE A 563 -10.41 -16.31 8.55
CA ILE A 563 -11.51 -15.67 7.84
C ILE A 563 -11.37 -15.97 6.35
N THR A 564 -12.37 -16.63 5.79
CA THR A 564 -12.35 -17.09 4.40
C THR A 564 -13.47 -16.49 3.54
N ASP A 565 -14.52 -15.99 4.17
CA ASP A 565 -15.68 -15.39 3.51
C ASP A 565 -15.48 -13.88 3.37
N VAL A 566 -15.71 -13.33 2.17
CA VAL A 566 -15.50 -11.91 1.86
C VAL A 566 -16.41 -11.01 2.69
N SER A 567 -17.65 -11.40 2.94
CA SER A 567 -18.58 -10.61 3.77
C SER A 567 -18.09 -10.52 5.22
N LYS A 568 -17.56 -11.63 5.76
CA LYS A 568 -16.94 -11.67 7.09
C LYS A 568 -15.62 -10.89 7.13
N VAL A 569 -14.87 -10.84 6.02
CA VAL A 569 -13.67 -9.99 5.91
C VAL A 569 -14.04 -8.53 6.07
N VAL A 570 -15.06 -8.04 5.37
CA VAL A 570 -15.53 -6.66 5.47
C VAL A 570 -15.97 -6.34 6.92
N GLN A 571 -16.77 -7.21 7.53
CA GLN A 571 -17.20 -7.06 8.92
C GLN A 571 -16.01 -7.03 9.89
N THR A 572 -15.02 -7.91 9.71
CA THR A 572 -13.84 -7.97 10.56
C THR A 572 -12.96 -6.73 10.42
N LEU A 573 -12.78 -6.22 9.21
CA LEU A 573 -11.99 -5.00 8.98
C LEU A 573 -12.67 -3.77 9.60
N ASN A 574 -13.99 -3.67 9.50
CA ASN A 574 -14.75 -2.63 10.15
C ASN A 574 -14.74 -2.77 11.69
N SER A 575 -14.85 -3.98 12.21
CA SER A 575 -14.67 -4.28 13.63
C SER A 575 -13.29 -3.86 14.15
N LEU A 576 -12.24 -4.08 13.36
CA LEU A 576 -10.89 -3.60 13.68
C LEU A 576 -10.79 -2.07 13.68
N CYS A 577 -11.56 -1.38 12.84
CA CYS A 577 -11.66 0.08 12.91
C CYS A 577 -12.33 0.51 14.23
N VAL A 578 -13.36 -0.19 14.69
CA VAL A 578 -14.00 0.07 16.00
C VAL A 578 -13.01 -0.18 17.16
N GLU A 579 -12.28 -1.30 17.12
CA GLU A 579 -11.23 -1.59 18.12
C GLU A 579 -10.14 -0.51 18.11
N MET A 580 -9.74 -0.05 16.94
CA MET A 580 -8.79 1.05 16.79
C MET A 580 -9.29 2.33 17.47
N ASP A 581 -10.52 2.73 17.20
CA ASP A 581 -11.13 3.93 17.80
C ASP A 581 -11.26 3.78 19.32
N THR A 582 -11.69 2.61 19.79
CA THR A 582 -11.75 2.28 21.23
C THR A 582 -10.38 2.40 21.89
N ARG A 583 -9.32 1.92 21.23
CA ARG A 583 -7.94 2.05 21.74
C ARG A 583 -7.50 3.51 21.79
N TYR A 584 -7.85 4.31 20.79
CA TYR A 584 -7.57 5.75 20.80
C TYR A 584 -8.26 6.46 21.99
N ASP A 585 -9.49 6.10 22.29
CA ASP A 585 -10.19 6.64 23.45
C ASP A 585 -9.50 6.27 24.77
N LEU A 586 -9.01 5.04 24.89
CA LEU A 586 -8.22 4.61 26.05
C LEU A 586 -6.87 5.34 26.15
N LEU A 587 -6.16 5.53 25.02
CA LEU A 587 -4.93 6.32 24.97
C LEU A 587 -5.18 7.75 25.40
N ARG A 588 -6.25 8.37 24.91
CA ARG A 588 -6.66 9.73 25.26
C ARG A 588 -6.97 9.87 26.76
N LYS A 589 -7.76 8.94 27.33
CA LYS A 589 -8.06 8.91 28.77
C LYS A 589 -6.81 8.73 29.63
N ALA A 590 -5.83 7.94 29.15
CA ALA A 590 -4.56 7.69 29.83
C ALA A 590 -3.52 8.80 29.64
N GLY A 591 -3.76 9.76 28.71
CA GLY A 591 -2.78 10.77 28.33
C GLY A 591 -1.51 10.18 27.73
N CYS A 592 -1.66 9.13 26.87
CA CYS A 592 -0.57 8.43 26.21
C CYS A 592 -0.60 8.68 24.70
N ARG A 593 0.57 8.65 24.05
CA ARG A 593 0.69 8.87 22.61
C ARG A 593 0.66 7.58 21.81
N ASN A 594 1.03 6.47 22.41
CA ASN A 594 1.13 5.17 21.76
C ASN A 594 0.89 4.01 22.73
N ILE A 595 0.66 2.83 22.18
CA ILE A 595 0.38 1.61 22.93
C ILE A 595 1.51 1.22 23.90
N LYS A 596 2.77 1.51 23.57
CA LYS A 596 3.92 1.16 24.41
C LYS A 596 3.92 1.96 25.71
N GLU A 597 3.69 3.28 25.62
CA GLU A 597 3.54 4.15 26.80
C GLU A 597 2.33 3.74 27.63
N TYR A 598 1.20 3.43 26.97
CA TYR A 598 -0.02 3.00 27.64
C TYR A 598 0.18 1.69 28.40
N ASN A 599 0.71 0.66 27.75
CA ASN A 599 0.96 -0.64 28.37
C ASN A 599 2.00 -0.53 29.50
N ALA A 600 3.01 0.33 29.36
CA ALA A 600 3.95 0.59 30.45
C ALA A 600 3.27 1.21 31.68
N LYS A 601 2.36 2.19 31.48
CA LYS A 601 1.55 2.75 32.58
C LYS A 601 0.62 1.70 33.17
N PHE A 602 -0.01 0.86 32.37
CA PHE A 602 -0.89 -0.21 32.85
C PHE A 602 -0.12 -1.25 33.67
N ILE A 603 1.03 -1.71 33.17
CA ILE A 603 1.91 -2.64 33.89
C ILE A 603 2.33 -2.03 35.25
N ASN A 604 2.66 -0.76 35.28
CA ASN A 604 3.02 -0.04 36.52
C ASN A 604 1.82 0.30 37.40
N ARG A 605 0.61 -0.22 37.11
CA ARG A 605 -0.66 0.00 37.81
C ARG A 605 -1.04 1.49 37.99
N GLN A 606 -0.66 2.32 37.01
CA GLN A 606 -1.01 3.75 36.98
C GLN A 606 -2.37 4.01 36.31
N LEU A 607 -3.01 2.98 35.74
CA LEU A 607 -4.31 3.04 35.11
C LEU A 607 -5.30 2.12 35.84
N ASN A 608 -6.47 2.66 36.19
CA ASN A 608 -7.49 1.90 36.93
C ASN A 608 -8.34 1.06 35.95
N PRO A 609 -8.38 -0.28 36.10
CA PRO A 609 -9.23 -1.16 35.27
C PRO A 609 -10.74 -0.85 35.38
N GLU A 610 -11.24 -0.35 36.51
CA GLU A 610 -12.65 0.03 36.66
C GLU A 610 -13.09 1.15 35.74
N ASN A 611 -12.13 1.98 35.23
CA ASN A 611 -12.37 3.01 34.25
C ASN A 611 -12.32 2.45 32.78
N GLY A 612 -12.32 1.12 32.63
CA GLY A 612 -12.26 0.41 31.38
C GLY A 612 -10.85 0.24 30.81
N HIS A 613 -9.80 0.60 31.57
CA HIS A 613 -8.43 0.37 31.13
C HIS A 613 -8.09 -1.12 31.17
N ARG A 614 -7.42 -1.60 30.12
CA ARG A 614 -6.98 -2.99 29.97
C ARG A 614 -5.61 -3.04 29.33
N PHE A 615 -4.87 -4.12 29.52
CA PHE A 615 -3.67 -4.37 28.73
C PHE A 615 -4.05 -4.56 27.25
N MET A 616 -3.33 -3.91 26.37
CA MET A 616 -3.59 -3.98 24.93
C MET A 616 -2.54 -4.85 24.23
N PRO A 617 -2.90 -6.05 23.73
CA PRO A 617 -2.00 -6.80 22.86
C PRO A 617 -1.83 -6.09 21.53
N TYR A 618 -0.68 -6.30 20.87
CA TYR A 618 -0.52 -5.96 19.47
C TYR A 618 -1.46 -6.83 18.63
N ILE A 619 -1.99 -6.28 17.54
CA ILE A 619 -2.80 -7.03 16.58
C ILE A 619 -2.09 -6.96 15.22
N VAL A 620 -1.82 -8.13 14.63
CA VAL A 620 -1.24 -8.22 13.29
C VAL A 620 -2.26 -8.85 12.35
N ILE A 621 -2.70 -8.07 11.38
CA ILE A 621 -3.60 -8.50 10.32
C ILE A 621 -2.76 -9.07 9.19
N ILE A 622 -3.08 -10.26 8.71
CA ILE A 622 -2.39 -10.92 7.61
C ILE A 622 -3.42 -11.30 6.55
N ILE A 623 -3.22 -10.81 5.35
CA ILE A 623 -4.07 -11.10 4.18
C ILE A 623 -3.21 -11.81 3.14
N ASP A 624 -3.54 -13.06 2.81
CA ASP A 624 -2.78 -13.85 1.84
C ASP A 624 -2.91 -13.34 0.42
N GLU A 625 -4.13 -13.08 -0.04
CA GLU A 625 -4.38 -12.61 -1.39
C GLU A 625 -5.34 -11.41 -1.40
N PHE A 626 -4.75 -10.24 -1.29
CA PHE A 626 -5.49 -8.98 -1.30
C PHE A 626 -6.20 -8.72 -2.64
N GLY A 627 -5.61 -9.24 -3.74
CA GLY A 627 -6.17 -9.09 -5.07
C GLY A 627 -7.57 -9.70 -5.21
N ASP A 628 -7.80 -10.88 -4.62
CA ASP A 628 -9.09 -11.54 -4.71
C ASP A 628 -10.17 -10.80 -3.90
N LEU A 629 -9.80 -10.17 -2.78
CA LEU A 629 -10.71 -9.34 -1.98
C LEU A 629 -11.10 -8.05 -2.71
N ILE A 630 -10.13 -7.36 -3.30
CA ILE A 630 -10.39 -6.11 -4.06
C ILE A 630 -11.22 -6.38 -5.30
N MET A 631 -11.01 -7.51 -5.97
CA MET A 631 -11.79 -7.88 -7.16
C MET A 631 -13.25 -8.23 -6.81
N THR A 632 -13.53 -8.68 -5.58
CA THR A 632 -14.86 -9.12 -5.16
C THR A 632 -15.64 -8.01 -4.44
N ALA A 633 -15.03 -7.35 -3.44
CA ALA A 633 -15.69 -6.35 -2.60
C ALA A 633 -15.13 -4.93 -2.78
N GLY A 634 -14.10 -4.74 -3.62
CA GLY A 634 -13.60 -3.43 -4.02
C GLY A 634 -13.38 -2.47 -2.86
N LYS A 635 -14.15 -1.39 -2.85
CA LYS A 635 -14.02 -0.31 -1.86
C LYS A 635 -14.40 -0.70 -0.44
N GLU A 636 -15.30 -1.64 -0.26
CA GLU A 636 -15.71 -2.10 1.08
C GLU A 636 -14.54 -2.70 1.87
N VAL A 637 -13.57 -3.28 1.17
CA VAL A 637 -12.32 -3.78 1.76
C VAL A 637 -11.22 -2.71 1.75
N GLU A 638 -11.10 -1.92 0.68
CA GLU A 638 -10.04 -0.91 0.54
C GLU A 638 -10.15 0.19 1.59
N LEU A 639 -11.37 0.72 1.84
CA LEU A 639 -11.56 1.83 2.76
C LEU A 639 -11.15 1.52 4.21
N PRO A 640 -11.62 0.42 4.85
CA PRO A 640 -11.19 0.11 6.21
C PRO A 640 -9.70 -0.25 6.29
N ILE A 641 -9.13 -0.91 5.28
CA ILE A 641 -7.68 -1.17 5.24
C ILE A 641 -6.89 0.13 5.16
N CYS A 642 -7.29 1.07 4.31
CA CYS A 642 -6.64 2.38 4.23
C CYS A 642 -6.75 3.14 5.55
N ARG A 643 -7.92 3.13 6.21
CA ARG A 643 -8.13 3.75 7.52
C ARG A 643 -7.23 3.14 8.59
N ILE A 644 -7.15 1.82 8.66
CA ILE A 644 -6.23 1.10 9.56
C ILE A 644 -4.79 1.50 9.25
N ALA A 645 -4.38 1.49 7.97
CA ALA A 645 -3.02 1.79 7.59
C ALA A 645 -2.60 3.24 7.86
N GLN A 646 -3.53 4.18 7.87
CA GLN A 646 -3.29 5.58 8.21
C GLN A 646 -3.19 5.83 9.70
N LEU A 647 -4.03 5.18 10.50
CA LEU A 647 -4.23 5.56 11.89
C LEU A 647 -3.76 4.51 12.90
N ALA A 648 -3.77 3.21 12.57
CA ALA A 648 -3.67 2.16 13.58
C ALA A 648 -2.27 1.94 14.18
N ARG A 649 -1.22 2.54 13.62
CA ARG A 649 0.17 2.42 14.11
C ARG A 649 0.31 2.74 15.61
N ALA A 650 -0.27 3.84 16.05
CA ALA A 650 -0.14 4.31 17.43
C ALA A 650 -0.85 3.39 18.43
N VAL A 651 -1.87 2.69 18.01
CA VAL A 651 -2.67 1.78 18.83
C VAL A 651 -2.25 0.31 18.72
N GLY A 652 -1.15 0.04 17.99
CA GLY A 652 -0.53 -1.29 17.91
C GLY A 652 -1.29 -2.28 17.04
N ILE A 653 -1.97 -1.80 15.99
CA ILE A 653 -2.59 -2.65 14.97
C ILE A 653 -1.78 -2.49 13.69
N HIS A 654 -1.29 -3.59 13.14
CA HIS A 654 -0.40 -3.64 11.98
C HIS A 654 -0.99 -4.53 10.91
N ALA A 655 -0.81 -4.17 9.63
CA ALA A 655 -1.35 -4.94 8.52
C ALA A 655 -0.23 -5.41 7.57
N ILE A 656 -0.28 -6.68 7.21
CA ILE A 656 0.55 -7.30 6.19
C ILE A 656 -0.38 -7.77 5.10
N ILE A 657 -0.35 -7.12 3.95
CA ILE A 657 -1.17 -7.49 2.80
C ILE A 657 -0.29 -8.15 1.75
N ALA A 658 -0.73 -9.28 1.24
CA ALA A 658 0.02 -9.98 0.22
C ALA A 658 -0.81 -10.17 -1.06
N THR A 659 -0.15 -10.25 -2.22
CA THR A 659 -0.80 -10.52 -3.49
C THR A 659 0.14 -11.21 -4.48
N GLN A 660 -0.42 -12.11 -5.29
CA GLN A 660 0.26 -12.71 -6.44
C GLN A 660 0.00 -11.93 -7.74
N ARG A 661 -0.90 -10.93 -7.70
CA ARG A 661 -1.30 -10.10 -8.84
C ARG A 661 -0.93 -8.64 -8.63
N PRO A 662 0.33 -8.25 -8.83
CA PRO A 662 0.79 -6.90 -8.58
C PRO A 662 0.37 -5.92 -9.69
N THR A 663 -0.92 -5.71 -9.88
CA THR A 663 -1.48 -4.75 -10.84
C THR A 663 -1.82 -3.42 -10.18
N THR A 664 -1.87 -2.35 -10.96
CA THR A 664 -2.19 -0.99 -10.46
C THR A 664 -3.61 -0.88 -9.91
N ASN A 665 -4.53 -1.76 -10.35
CA ASN A 665 -5.90 -1.81 -9.83
C ASN A 665 -5.99 -2.45 -8.43
N ILE A 666 -4.99 -3.26 -8.05
CA ILE A 666 -4.91 -3.90 -6.73
C ILE A 666 -3.97 -3.12 -5.82
N ILE A 667 -2.78 -2.78 -6.31
CA ILE A 667 -1.80 -1.96 -5.59
C ILE A 667 -1.97 -0.51 -6.04
N THR A 668 -3.01 0.13 -5.50
CA THR A 668 -3.35 1.52 -5.80
C THR A 668 -2.33 2.49 -5.22
N GLY A 669 -2.36 3.76 -5.68
CA GLY A 669 -1.54 4.83 -5.11
C GLY A 669 -1.80 5.02 -3.61
N THR A 670 -3.05 4.91 -3.19
CA THR A 670 -3.47 5.01 -1.78
C THR A 670 -2.87 3.89 -0.92
N ILE A 671 -2.90 2.65 -1.41
CA ILE A 671 -2.26 1.51 -0.72
C ILE A 671 -0.75 1.75 -0.60
N LYS A 672 -0.08 2.15 -1.69
CA LYS A 672 1.38 2.41 -1.67
C LYS A 672 1.78 3.52 -0.70
N ALA A 673 0.99 4.58 -0.59
CA ALA A 673 1.25 5.69 0.33
C ALA A 673 1.19 5.26 1.81
N ASN A 674 0.32 4.30 2.13
CA ASN A 674 0.06 3.86 3.51
C ASN A 674 0.84 2.60 3.91
N PHE A 675 1.44 1.89 2.94
CA PHE A 675 2.30 0.71 3.16
C PHE A 675 3.75 1.03 2.80
N PRO A 676 4.51 1.65 3.73
CA PRO A 676 5.87 2.10 3.47
C PRO A 676 6.89 0.97 3.34
N ALA A 677 6.66 -0.16 4.02
CA ALA A 677 7.49 -1.35 3.88
C ALA A 677 6.94 -2.23 2.75
N ARG A 678 7.80 -2.56 1.79
CA ARG A 678 7.41 -3.35 0.63
C ARG A 678 8.39 -4.46 0.36
N VAL A 679 7.86 -5.64 0.17
CA VAL A 679 8.59 -6.86 -0.18
C VAL A 679 8.17 -7.29 -1.57
N ALA A 680 9.12 -7.39 -2.47
CA ALA A 680 8.90 -7.96 -3.79
C ALA A 680 9.72 -9.24 -3.95
N PHE A 681 9.07 -10.37 -4.02
CA PHE A 681 9.63 -11.60 -4.57
C PHE A 681 9.71 -11.49 -6.10
N ARG A 682 10.30 -12.48 -6.76
CA ARG A 682 10.40 -12.48 -8.22
C ARG A 682 9.02 -12.28 -8.86
N VAL A 683 8.98 -11.40 -9.86
CA VAL A 683 7.81 -11.11 -10.70
C VAL A 683 8.15 -11.36 -12.17
N ALA A 684 7.13 -11.46 -13.00
CA ALA A 684 7.31 -11.77 -14.41
C ALA A 684 7.79 -10.56 -15.23
N SER A 685 7.32 -9.35 -14.89
CA SER A 685 7.58 -8.15 -15.67
C SER A 685 8.24 -7.02 -14.88
N MET A 686 8.93 -6.13 -15.61
CA MET A 686 9.45 -4.88 -15.03
C MET A 686 8.31 -3.98 -14.53
N MET A 687 7.14 -4.02 -15.16
CA MET A 687 5.99 -3.22 -14.78
C MET A 687 5.46 -3.65 -13.41
N ASP A 688 5.40 -4.96 -13.16
CA ASP A 688 5.03 -5.50 -11.85
C ASP A 688 5.99 -5.05 -10.77
N SER A 689 7.31 -5.07 -11.05
CA SER A 689 8.32 -4.54 -10.12
C SER A 689 8.09 -3.07 -9.81
N ARG A 690 7.79 -2.24 -10.81
CA ARG A 690 7.47 -0.82 -10.62
C ARG A 690 6.16 -0.62 -9.86
N THR A 691 5.17 -1.46 -10.07
CA THR A 691 3.91 -1.40 -9.34
C THR A 691 4.13 -1.62 -7.84
N ILE A 692 5.01 -2.55 -7.46
CA ILE A 692 5.31 -2.87 -6.06
C ILE A 692 6.29 -1.85 -5.47
N LEU A 693 7.47 -1.67 -6.10
CA LEU A 693 8.64 -0.99 -5.54
C LEU A 693 8.85 0.43 -6.08
N ASP A 694 8.02 0.91 -7.01
CA ASP A 694 8.21 2.15 -7.79
C ASP A 694 9.51 2.16 -8.63
N ARG A 695 10.19 1.01 -8.72
CA ARG A 695 11.46 0.83 -9.47
C ARG A 695 11.59 -0.59 -10.04
N PRO A 696 12.42 -0.78 -11.08
CA PRO A 696 12.72 -2.10 -11.60
C PRO A 696 13.63 -2.88 -10.67
N GLY A 697 13.73 -4.19 -10.85
CA GLY A 697 14.67 -5.08 -10.17
C GLY A 697 14.07 -6.40 -9.70
N ALA A 698 12.79 -6.46 -9.34
CA ALA A 698 12.18 -7.71 -8.87
C ALA A 698 12.01 -8.76 -9.98
N GLN A 699 11.97 -8.36 -11.25
CA GLN A 699 11.97 -9.30 -12.38
C GLN A 699 13.32 -10.02 -12.59
N GLN A 700 14.41 -9.44 -12.07
CA GLN A 700 15.78 -9.97 -12.17
C GLN A 700 16.15 -10.90 -11.00
N LEU A 701 15.24 -11.10 -10.04
CA LEU A 701 15.45 -12.02 -8.93
C LEU A 701 15.48 -13.47 -9.41
N ILE A 702 16.20 -14.33 -8.68
CA ILE A 702 16.32 -15.74 -9.01
C ILE A 702 15.01 -16.49 -8.77
N GLY A 703 14.22 -16.07 -7.79
CA GLY A 703 13.06 -16.80 -7.26
C GLY A 703 13.42 -17.65 -6.04
N LYS A 704 12.57 -18.60 -5.68
CA LYS A 704 12.79 -19.49 -4.51
C LYS A 704 13.09 -18.76 -3.21
N GLY A 705 12.37 -17.65 -2.96
CA GLY A 705 12.55 -16.86 -1.75
C GLY A 705 13.53 -15.68 -1.86
N ASP A 706 14.17 -15.48 -3.02
CA ASP A 706 14.95 -14.27 -3.29
C ASP A 706 14.02 -13.07 -3.44
N MET A 707 14.24 -12.01 -2.68
CA MET A 707 13.34 -10.86 -2.58
C MET A 707 14.09 -9.54 -2.44
N LEU A 708 13.41 -8.47 -2.81
CA LEU A 708 13.80 -7.09 -2.52
C LEU A 708 12.92 -6.53 -1.41
N TYR A 709 13.54 -6.06 -0.34
CA TYR A 709 12.88 -5.32 0.72
C TYR A 709 13.14 -3.82 0.54
N LEU A 710 12.08 -3.03 0.51
CA LEU A 710 12.13 -1.57 0.38
C LEU A 710 11.46 -0.93 1.60
N GLN A 711 12.22 -0.12 2.31
CA GLN A 711 11.73 0.83 3.31
C GLN A 711 12.59 2.08 3.21
N GLY A 712 12.02 3.16 2.71
CA GLY A 712 12.79 4.36 2.34
C GLY A 712 13.26 4.33 0.89
N ASN A 713 14.51 4.75 0.62
CA ASN A 713 14.94 5.02 -0.75
C ASN A 713 15.57 3.82 -1.46
N ASP A 714 16.32 2.96 -0.77
CA ASP A 714 17.10 1.92 -1.43
C ASP A 714 16.62 0.51 -1.05
N PRO A 715 16.38 -0.36 -2.03
CA PRO A 715 15.97 -1.72 -1.78
C PRO A 715 17.17 -2.57 -1.33
N VAL A 716 16.94 -3.36 -0.31
CA VAL A 716 17.90 -4.38 0.18
C VAL A 716 17.48 -5.73 -0.41
N ARG A 717 18.44 -6.43 -1.04
CA ARG A 717 18.21 -7.81 -1.49
C ARG A 717 18.43 -8.78 -0.35
N VAL A 718 17.46 -9.64 -0.15
CA VAL A 718 17.42 -10.59 0.96
C VAL A 718 17.01 -11.96 0.44
N GLN A 719 17.73 -13.00 0.82
CA GLN A 719 17.26 -14.37 0.67
C GLN A 719 16.35 -14.70 1.84
N CYS A 720 15.09 -14.97 1.56
CA CYS A 720 14.08 -15.28 2.57
C CYS A 720 14.47 -16.51 3.40
N ALA A 721 14.19 -16.44 4.68
CA ALA A 721 14.28 -17.59 5.56
C ALA A 721 13.28 -18.66 5.12
N PHE A 722 13.74 -19.88 4.98
CA PHE A 722 12.92 -21.00 4.59
C PHE A 722 12.33 -21.69 5.81
N VAL A 723 11.04 -21.80 5.83
CA VAL A 723 10.26 -22.63 6.78
C VAL A 723 9.25 -23.42 5.98
N ASP A 724 9.27 -24.72 6.12
CA ASP A 724 8.39 -25.61 5.38
C ASP A 724 7.04 -25.80 6.10
N THR A 725 6.00 -26.17 5.37
CA THR A 725 4.65 -26.39 5.90
C THR A 725 4.64 -27.39 7.06
N PRO A 726 5.32 -28.56 7.00
CA PRO A 726 5.42 -29.49 8.13
C PRO A 726 6.08 -28.92 9.38
N GLU A 727 7.00 -27.95 9.24
CA GLU A 727 7.61 -27.26 10.38
C GLU A 727 6.59 -26.34 11.07
N VAL A 728 5.82 -25.59 10.27
CA VAL A 728 4.74 -24.73 10.77
C VAL A 728 3.67 -25.55 11.48
N GLU A 729 3.29 -26.69 10.91
CA GLU A 729 2.32 -27.64 11.54
C GLU A 729 2.83 -28.13 12.90
N LYS A 730 4.11 -28.50 13.01
CA LYS A 730 4.72 -28.91 14.29
C LYS A 730 4.66 -27.78 15.32
N ILE A 731 4.97 -26.54 14.91
CA ILE A 731 4.91 -25.36 15.78
C ILE A 731 3.47 -25.11 16.23
N ALA A 732 2.51 -25.11 15.31
CA ALA A 732 1.10 -24.90 15.63
C ALA A 732 0.57 -26.00 16.58
N ALA A 733 0.91 -27.26 16.33
CA ALA A 733 0.58 -28.38 17.20
C ALA A 733 1.26 -28.29 18.58
N TYR A 734 2.51 -27.83 18.65
CA TYR A 734 3.20 -27.62 19.92
C TYR A 734 2.49 -26.55 20.77
N ILE A 735 2.11 -25.43 20.16
CA ILE A 735 1.41 -24.35 20.85
C ILE A 735 0.01 -24.80 21.30
N SER A 736 -0.74 -25.48 20.43
CA SER A 736 -2.12 -25.88 20.69
C SER A 736 -2.28 -26.94 21.82
N ARG A 737 -1.22 -27.71 22.09
CA ARG A 737 -1.20 -28.70 23.20
C ARG A 737 -1.05 -28.05 24.58
N GLN A 738 -0.68 -26.79 24.63
CA GLN A 738 -0.53 -26.07 25.89
C GLN A 738 -1.86 -25.48 26.35
N GLN A 739 -1.93 -25.06 27.59
CA GLN A 739 -3.07 -24.34 28.11
C GLN A 739 -3.26 -23.04 27.33
N GLY A 740 -4.45 -22.82 26.76
CA GLY A 740 -4.86 -21.63 26.05
C GLY A 740 -5.94 -20.87 26.78
N TYR A 741 -6.34 -19.72 26.26
CA TYR A 741 -7.51 -19.01 26.72
C TYR A 741 -8.80 -19.84 26.52
N PRO A 742 -9.88 -19.58 27.25
CA PRO A 742 -11.15 -20.28 27.05
C PRO A 742 -11.70 -20.14 25.62
N THR A 743 -11.54 -18.95 25.03
CA THR A 743 -11.96 -18.60 23.67
C THR A 743 -10.85 -17.86 22.93
N ALA A 744 -10.97 -17.75 21.61
CA ALA A 744 -10.16 -16.81 20.83
C ALA A 744 -10.37 -15.38 21.33
N PHE A 745 -9.46 -14.48 20.99
CA PHE A 745 -9.62 -13.05 21.27
C PHE A 745 -10.80 -12.51 20.45
N LEU A 746 -11.84 -12.01 21.14
CA LEU A 746 -13.04 -11.51 20.47
C LEU A 746 -12.85 -10.04 20.09
N LEU A 747 -13.08 -9.74 18.82
CA LEU A 747 -13.15 -8.39 18.29
C LEU A 747 -14.51 -7.75 18.62
N PRO A 748 -14.62 -6.42 18.66
CA PRO A 748 -15.91 -5.73 18.85
C PRO A 748 -16.92 -6.12 17.77
N GLU A 749 -18.20 -6.17 18.12
CA GLU A 749 -19.25 -6.29 17.11
C GLU A 749 -19.30 -5.02 16.25
N TYR A 750 -19.34 -5.18 14.93
CA TYR A 750 -19.58 -4.10 13.97
C TYR A 750 -21.01 -4.16 13.49
N VAL A 751 -21.70 -3.05 13.62
CA VAL A 751 -23.07 -2.85 13.13
C VAL A 751 -22.99 -2.00 11.88
N ASP A 752 -23.44 -2.54 10.76
CA ASP A 752 -23.58 -1.76 9.54
C ASP A 752 -24.91 -1.00 9.61
N GLU A 753 -24.86 0.32 9.85
CA GLU A 753 -26.04 1.19 9.91
C GLU A 753 -26.80 1.24 8.56
N ASN A 754 -26.16 0.84 7.46
CA ASN A 754 -26.78 0.83 6.13
C ASN A 754 -27.45 -0.51 5.78
N ALA A 755 -27.25 -1.56 6.57
CA ALA A 755 -27.87 -2.86 6.34
C ALA A 755 -29.36 -2.91 6.79
N GLU A 756 -29.90 -1.84 7.36
CA GLU A 756 -31.27 -1.79 7.90
C GLU A 756 -32.38 -1.91 6.85
N SER A 757 -32.08 -1.89 5.55
CA SER A 757 -33.13 -1.88 4.51
C SER A 757 -33.37 -3.19 3.76
N SER A 758 -32.59 -4.26 4.02
CA SER A 758 -32.69 -5.44 3.15
C SER A 758 -32.98 -6.79 3.83
N SER A 759 -33.11 -6.88 5.16
CA SER A 759 -33.22 -8.19 5.84
C SER A 759 -34.48 -8.44 6.65
N ALA A 760 -35.58 -7.74 6.43
CA ALA A 760 -36.88 -8.09 7.03
C ALA A 760 -37.46 -9.42 6.51
N ALA A 761 -36.80 -10.08 5.56
CA ALA A 761 -37.33 -11.28 4.90
C ALA A 761 -36.84 -12.60 5.46
N ASP A 762 -35.76 -12.66 6.28
CA ASP A 762 -35.14 -13.95 6.61
C ASP A 762 -34.79 -14.13 8.10
N VAL A 763 -35.79 -13.94 8.98
CA VAL A 763 -35.66 -14.31 10.40
C VAL A 763 -35.97 -15.79 10.53
N ASP A 764 -34.95 -16.61 10.85
CA ASP A 764 -35.13 -18.05 11.09
C ASP A 764 -35.85 -18.29 12.42
N MET A 765 -37.14 -18.65 12.35
CA MET A 765 -37.96 -18.99 13.52
C MET A 765 -37.65 -20.39 14.08
N ASN A 766 -36.88 -21.21 13.35
CA ASN A 766 -36.48 -22.55 13.84
C ASN A 766 -35.34 -22.44 14.87
N ARG A 767 -34.65 -21.27 14.93
CA ARG A 767 -33.56 -21.04 15.87
C ARG A 767 -33.79 -19.76 16.65
N LEU A 768 -34.62 -19.84 17.67
CA LEU A 768 -34.89 -18.74 18.59
C LEU A 768 -33.62 -18.38 19.39
N ASP A 769 -33.41 -17.08 19.64
CA ASP A 769 -32.33 -16.62 20.51
C ASP A 769 -32.55 -17.14 21.93
N PRO A 770 -31.50 -17.58 22.65
CA PRO A 770 -31.61 -18.05 24.05
C PRO A 770 -32.29 -17.03 25.00
N LEU A 771 -32.21 -15.74 24.70
CA LEU A 771 -32.84 -14.65 25.46
C LEU A 771 -34.25 -14.30 24.99
N PHE A 772 -34.80 -15.01 24.00
CA PHE A 772 -36.10 -14.69 23.40
C PHE A 772 -37.23 -14.67 24.46
N GLU A 773 -37.32 -15.67 25.29
CA GLU A 773 -38.37 -15.79 26.32
C GLU A 773 -38.25 -14.69 27.38
N GLU A 774 -37.03 -14.41 27.85
CA GLU A 774 -36.80 -13.35 28.81
C GLU A 774 -37.06 -11.97 28.23
N ALA A 775 -36.73 -11.76 26.95
CA ALA A 775 -37.02 -10.51 26.24
C ALA A 775 -38.52 -10.33 26.02
N ALA A 776 -39.26 -11.40 25.72
CA ALA A 776 -40.73 -11.37 25.63
C ALA A 776 -41.36 -10.94 26.95
N ARG A 777 -40.98 -11.54 28.05
CA ARG A 777 -41.46 -11.17 29.42
C ARG A 777 -41.12 -9.72 29.74
N LEU A 778 -39.91 -9.27 29.38
CA LEU A 778 -39.49 -7.87 29.62
C LEU A 778 -40.35 -6.89 28.83
N VAL A 779 -40.63 -7.15 27.58
CA VAL A 779 -41.43 -6.31 26.68
C VAL A 779 -42.88 -6.22 27.18
N ILE A 780 -43.45 -7.34 27.63
CA ILE A 780 -44.82 -7.39 28.20
C ILE A 780 -44.85 -6.66 29.54
N TYR A 781 -43.86 -6.86 30.42
CA TYR A 781 -43.82 -6.18 31.71
C TYR A 781 -43.80 -4.66 31.57
N HIS A 782 -43.03 -4.13 30.62
CA HIS A 782 -42.93 -2.68 30.39
C HIS A 782 -43.96 -2.16 29.40
N GLN A 783 -44.74 -3.01 28.71
CA GLN A 783 -45.68 -2.63 27.67
C GLN A 783 -45.04 -1.76 26.60
N GLN A 784 -43.78 -2.05 26.29
CA GLN A 784 -42.99 -1.26 25.35
C GLN A 784 -42.08 -2.14 24.52
N GLY A 785 -42.38 -2.26 23.21
CA GLY A 785 -41.56 -2.97 22.24
C GLY A 785 -40.35 -2.13 21.79
N SER A 786 -39.35 -1.95 22.66
CA SER A 786 -38.20 -1.11 22.40
C SER A 786 -36.90 -1.95 22.34
N THR A 787 -36.22 -1.94 21.16
CA THR A 787 -34.93 -2.58 20.97
C THR A 787 -33.87 -2.06 21.97
N SER A 788 -33.91 -0.76 22.29
CA SER A 788 -33.02 -0.15 23.27
C SER A 788 -33.29 -0.63 24.70
N LEU A 789 -34.51 -1.07 25.03
CA LEU A 789 -34.86 -1.63 26.31
C LEU A 789 -34.20 -3.02 26.49
N ILE A 790 -34.32 -3.87 25.47
CA ILE A 790 -33.71 -5.21 25.43
C ILE A 790 -32.19 -5.08 25.50
N GLN A 791 -31.61 -4.20 24.68
CA GLN A 791 -30.18 -3.94 24.66
C GLN A 791 -29.63 -3.58 26.03
N ARG A 792 -30.25 -2.62 26.71
CA ARG A 792 -29.80 -2.17 28.05
C ARG A 792 -29.98 -3.21 29.13
N LYS A 793 -31.08 -3.95 29.11
CA LYS A 793 -31.40 -4.94 30.15
C LYS A 793 -30.49 -6.16 30.10
N PHE A 794 -30.20 -6.64 28.89
CA PHE A 794 -29.38 -7.84 28.68
C PHE A 794 -27.93 -7.55 28.35
N SER A 795 -27.53 -6.26 28.26
CA SER A 795 -26.17 -5.84 27.91
C SER A 795 -25.67 -6.47 26.60
N ILE A 796 -26.57 -6.58 25.60
CA ILE A 796 -26.29 -7.18 24.29
C ILE A 796 -26.18 -6.10 23.22
N GLY A 797 -25.53 -6.43 22.07
CA GLY A 797 -25.43 -5.51 20.93
C GLY A 797 -26.79 -5.18 20.30
N TYR A 798 -26.89 -4.02 19.64
CA TYR A 798 -28.12 -3.52 19.02
C TYR A 798 -28.71 -4.51 18.02
N ASN A 799 -27.87 -5.15 17.16
CA ASN A 799 -28.33 -6.12 16.17
C ASN A 799 -28.92 -7.38 16.77
N ARG A 800 -28.33 -7.88 17.86
CA ARG A 800 -28.89 -9.03 18.56
C ARG A 800 -30.23 -8.67 19.21
N ALA A 801 -30.31 -7.47 19.81
CA ALA A 801 -31.55 -6.94 20.35
C ALA A 801 -32.59 -6.73 19.24
N GLY A 802 -32.18 -6.23 18.04
CA GLY A 802 -33.04 -6.10 16.87
C GLY A 802 -33.56 -7.45 16.38
N ARG A 803 -32.69 -8.46 16.21
CA ARG A 803 -33.11 -9.83 15.82
C ARG A 803 -34.10 -10.42 16.81
N ILE A 804 -33.87 -10.27 18.10
CA ILE A 804 -34.82 -10.71 19.12
C ILE A 804 -36.15 -9.98 18.96
N MET A 805 -36.14 -8.67 18.70
CA MET A 805 -37.36 -7.88 18.49
C MET A 805 -38.11 -8.31 17.22
N ASP A 806 -37.41 -8.67 16.13
CA ASP A 806 -38.00 -9.19 14.91
C ASP A 806 -38.57 -10.61 15.09
N GLN A 807 -37.91 -11.43 15.91
CA GLN A 807 -38.47 -12.72 16.34
C GLN A 807 -39.72 -12.54 17.17
N LEU A 808 -39.77 -11.53 18.07
CA LEU A 808 -40.97 -11.17 18.86
C LEU A 808 -42.11 -10.68 17.97
N GLU A 809 -41.81 -9.95 16.89
CA GLU A 809 -42.80 -9.52 15.93
C GLU A 809 -43.43 -10.71 15.17
N ARG A 810 -42.59 -11.62 14.66
CA ARG A 810 -43.04 -12.85 13.98
C ARG A 810 -43.81 -13.79 14.92
N ALA A 811 -43.45 -13.83 16.20
CA ALA A 811 -44.21 -14.55 17.21
C ALA A 811 -45.54 -13.83 17.56
N GLY A 812 -45.78 -12.67 17.00
CA GLY A 812 -47.00 -11.88 17.25
C GLY A 812 -47.04 -11.25 18.66
N ILE A 813 -45.93 -11.15 19.34
CA ILE A 813 -45.83 -10.55 20.69
C ILE A 813 -45.79 -9.04 20.59
N VAL A 814 -45.09 -8.50 19.58
CA VAL A 814 -45.07 -7.08 19.25
C VAL A 814 -45.60 -6.81 17.85
N GLY A 815 -46.03 -5.61 17.59
CA GLY A 815 -46.47 -5.13 16.27
C GLY A 815 -45.31 -4.79 15.33
N PRO A 816 -45.61 -4.45 14.07
CA PRO A 816 -44.61 -4.08 13.07
C PRO A 816 -43.83 -2.80 13.44
N ALA A 817 -42.63 -2.70 12.91
CA ALA A 817 -41.78 -1.54 13.11
C ALA A 817 -42.42 -0.25 12.62
N ASN A 818 -42.46 0.77 13.48
CA ASN A 818 -43.06 2.07 13.20
C ASN A 818 -41.99 3.18 13.27
N GLY A 819 -41.00 3.11 12.36
CA GLY A 819 -39.87 4.03 12.31
C GLY A 819 -39.00 3.95 13.60
N SER A 820 -38.63 5.07 14.14
CA SER A 820 -37.79 5.15 15.39
C SER A 820 -38.59 5.03 16.69
N LYS A 821 -39.91 4.80 16.63
CA LYS A 821 -40.75 4.64 17.83
C LYS A 821 -40.73 3.20 18.32
N ALA A 822 -40.98 3.03 19.63
CA ALA A 822 -41.16 1.70 20.21
C ALA A 822 -42.38 1.02 19.52
N ARG A 823 -42.23 -0.30 19.22
CA ARG A 823 -43.29 -1.11 18.62
C ARG A 823 -44.42 -1.33 19.62
N ASP A 824 -45.63 -1.42 19.17
CA ASP A 824 -46.81 -1.68 20.01
C ASP A 824 -46.75 -3.13 20.53
N VAL A 825 -47.12 -3.34 21.80
CA VAL A 825 -47.15 -4.68 22.41
C VAL A 825 -48.54 -5.28 22.16
N LEU A 826 -48.57 -6.41 21.47
CA LEU A 826 -49.82 -7.10 21.12
C LEU A 826 -50.26 -8.14 22.15
N CYS A 827 -49.33 -8.54 23.03
CA CYS A 827 -49.55 -9.49 24.11
C CYS A 827 -49.76 -8.71 25.40
N MET A 828 -50.90 -8.88 26.04
CA MET A 828 -51.25 -8.09 27.23
C MET A 828 -50.91 -8.76 28.56
N ASP A 829 -50.93 -10.08 28.60
CA ASP A 829 -50.71 -10.87 29.85
C ASP A 829 -49.73 -12.02 29.64
N GLU A 830 -49.19 -12.51 30.76
CA GLU A 830 -48.24 -13.63 30.77
C GLU A 830 -48.91 -14.95 30.32
N ASN A 831 -50.22 -15.09 30.52
CA ASN A 831 -50.96 -16.26 30.04
C ASN A 831 -51.10 -16.28 28.51
N ASP A 832 -51.26 -15.11 27.86
CA ASP A 832 -51.26 -14.98 26.39
C ASP A 832 -49.86 -15.32 25.82
N LEU A 833 -48.81 -14.91 26.53
CA LEU A 833 -47.45 -15.26 26.18
C LEU A 833 -47.23 -16.77 26.17
N GLU A 834 -47.60 -17.47 27.24
CA GLU A 834 -47.44 -18.94 27.36
C GLU A 834 -48.24 -19.67 26.27
N MET A 835 -49.45 -19.19 25.91
CA MET A 835 -50.22 -19.73 24.83
C MET A 835 -49.55 -19.56 23.46
N ARG A 836 -48.96 -18.38 23.18
CA ARG A 836 -48.21 -18.12 21.95
C ARG A 836 -46.90 -18.88 21.87
N MET A 837 -46.20 -19.01 22.99
CA MET A 837 -44.97 -19.83 23.12
C MET A 837 -45.21 -21.31 22.90
N SER A 838 -46.33 -21.85 23.45
CA SER A 838 -46.71 -23.23 23.23
C SER A 838 -47.08 -23.51 21.78
N ASN A 839 -47.71 -22.56 21.11
CA ASN A 839 -48.03 -22.64 19.66
C ASN A 839 -46.77 -22.62 18.80
N LEU A 840 -45.78 -21.82 19.15
CA LEU A 840 -44.48 -21.77 18.47
C LEU A 840 -43.64 -23.06 18.66
N LYS A 841 -43.77 -23.74 19.80
CA LYS A 841 -43.09 -25.05 20.05
C LYS A 841 -43.76 -26.22 19.33
N ASN A 842 -45.00 -26.02 18.87
CA ASN A 842 -45.78 -27.06 18.16
C ASN A 842 -45.78 -26.86 16.63
N GLN A 843 -45.24 -25.80 16.12
CA GLN A 843 -44.94 -25.57 14.69
C GLN A 843 -43.52 -26.01 14.38
#